data_6315278458821deedfc9f056b7334fac
#
_entry.id   6315278458821deedfc9f056b7334fac
#
_cell.length_a   1.000
_cell.length_b   1.000
_cell.length_c   1.000
_cell.angle_alpha   90.00
_cell.angle_beta   90.00
_cell.angle_gamma   90.00
#
_symmetry.space_group_name_H-M   'P 1'
#
loop_
_entity.id
_entity.type
_entity.pdbx_description
1 polymer ?
#
loop_
_entity_poly.entity_id
_entity_poly.type
_entity_poly.pdbx_seq_one_letter_code
_entity_poly.pdbx_strand_id
1 'polypeptide(L)'
;METIKTLCPYCGVGCGLEVVSDKKQSWKVRGDRNHPSSQGMVCIKGATVAESIRSDRLLYPMMRDTLDKPFRRASWDEALDAIVNRIQTIRSTSGPDALCVYGSGQFVTEDYYVAQKLIKGCLGTNNFDANSRLCMSSAVSGYVQSFGSDGPPCCYDDLELTDCAFIIGSNAAECHPIVFNRLAKYHKKHPHVKMIVVDPRRTPTAEAADLHLAIKPGTDIDLLNGIAYLLFLRQAIDPEFIQECTANFSAFAEVISSYTPEFVASRCGITVSDLETAANYWEQSQRVLSLWSMGMNQSSEGTAKVRSLINLHLMTGQIGKPGCGPFSLTGQPNAMGGREAGGLSHLLPGYRFVKNAEHRPQVEEFWGLAPGSISPNPGRTAWDMITGLETGEVELLWIAATNPVVSMPDLERTKAALLRSPFTIYQEAYYPTETSPYAHILLPATQWSEKTGVMTNSERRVTFCPGFDTPSGEARDDWSIFAEVGRRLGFAQLFAFDSVADVYKEYVQLTQGQPCDITGLSHEYLRTEGPQQWPCPENQPPHPAQEAKRLYTDRRFHTDDARARFSAYHSRGLAEPPDPNYPFVLTTGRLYGHWHTMTRTGRTEKINQLHPDPFLEIHPRDAAKLQIKEGDLLEVRSRRGKGQFPAKVTKAIAPGTLFVPMHWGSLWAEGAEANAMTHSASCPDSKQPELKACAVQLVLVGAETAAEVVAEVAAEVGEFNWAKSTLAVTS
;
A
#
# COMPACT_ATOMS: atom_id res chain seq x y z
N MET A 1 -13.05 21.08 28.97
CA MET A 1 -13.21 20.30 27.73
C MET A 1 -12.19 19.17 27.79
N GLU A 2 -12.65 17.95 27.72
CA GLU A 2 -11.76 16.80 27.72
C GLU A 2 -11.07 16.70 26.36
N THR A 3 -9.76 16.51 26.38
CA THR A 3 -8.95 16.29 25.19
C THR A 3 -8.71 14.80 25.03
N ILE A 4 -9.14 14.25 23.92
CA ILE A 4 -8.97 12.83 23.59
C ILE A 4 -7.77 12.71 22.64
N LYS A 5 -6.82 11.86 22.98
CA LYS A 5 -5.69 11.52 22.14
C LYS A 5 -6.03 10.30 21.29
N THR A 6 -5.78 10.40 20.00
CA THR A 6 -6.05 9.34 19.02
C THR A 6 -5.08 9.42 17.85
N LEU A 7 -5.24 8.56 16.84
CA LEU A 7 -4.40 8.51 15.65
C LEU A 7 -5.16 9.02 14.43
N CYS A 8 -4.44 9.64 13.49
CA CYS A 8 -4.96 10.03 12.19
C CYS A 8 -5.30 8.78 11.34
N PRO A 9 -6.54 8.66 10.83
CA PRO A 9 -6.97 7.44 10.14
C PRO A 9 -6.65 7.46 8.62
N TYR A 10 -5.72 8.27 8.16
CA TYR A 10 -5.41 8.36 6.73
C TYR A 10 -4.18 7.54 6.35
N CYS A 11 -2.99 8.03 6.55
CA CYS A 11 -1.80 7.36 6.01
C CYS A 11 -0.96 6.67 7.09
N GLY A 12 -0.08 5.78 6.62
CA GLY A 12 0.82 5.01 7.46
C GLY A 12 1.90 5.81 8.21
N VAL A 13 1.89 7.14 8.13
CA VAL A 13 2.70 7.99 9.02
C VAL A 13 2.28 7.79 10.47
N GLY A 14 0.99 7.58 10.74
CA GLY A 14 0.49 7.41 12.09
C GLY A 14 0.66 8.69 12.91
N CYS A 15 0.12 9.81 12.44
CA CYS A 15 0.17 11.09 13.17
C CYS A 15 -0.73 11.05 14.40
N GLY A 16 -0.21 11.40 15.57
CA GLY A 16 -1.02 11.63 16.76
C GLY A 16 -1.91 12.85 16.64
N LEU A 17 -3.15 12.70 17.05
CA LEU A 17 -4.17 13.76 17.05
C LEU A 17 -4.70 13.99 18.46
N GLU A 18 -5.01 15.24 18.76
CA GLU A 18 -5.84 15.64 19.88
C GLU A 18 -7.19 16.11 19.35
N VAL A 19 -8.25 15.50 19.84
CA VAL A 19 -9.63 15.79 19.48
C VAL A 19 -10.33 16.44 20.68
N VAL A 20 -10.99 17.55 20.44
CA VAL A 20 -11.69 18.33 21.47
C VAL A 20 -13.12 18.57 21.03
N SER A 21 -14.08 18.19 21.87
CA SER A 21 -15.48 18.51 21.62
C SER A 21 -15.72 20.00 21.85
N ASP A 22 -16.37 20.66 20.89
CA ASP A 22 -16.92 21.98 21.16
C ASP A 22 -18.37 21.86 21.71
N LYS A 23 -18.86 22.96 22.29
CA LYS A 23 -20.21 22.99 22.90
C LYS A 23 -21.36 22.76 21.88
N LYS A 24 -21.05 22.67 20.57
CA LYS A 24 -22.01 22.45 19.48
C LYS A 24 -22.00 21.01 18.95
N GLN A 25 -21.42 20.06 19.69
CA GLN A 25 -21.23 18.67 19.27
C GLN A 25 -20.40 18.50 17.98
N SER A 26 -19.57 19.48 17.64
CA SER A 26 -18.56 19.35 16.60
C SER A 26 -17.19 19.05 17.21
N TRP A 27 -16.36 18.39 16.42
CA TRP A 27 -15.02 17.97 16.84
C TRP A 27 -13.98 18.90 16.22
N LYS A 28 -13.09 19.45 17.05
CA LYS A 28 -11.89 20.17 16.60
C LYS A 28 -10.69 19.25 16.72
N VAL A 29 -9.85 19.22 15.69
CA VAL A 29 -8.69 18.34 15.60
C VAL A 29 -7.41 19.18 15.50
N ARG A 30 -6.39 18.78 16.26
CA ARG A 30 -5.02 19.33 16.16
C ARG A 30 -4.02 18.20 16.33
N GLY A 31 -2.75 18.45 15.98
CA GLY A 31 -1.69 17.46 16.20
C GLY A 31 -1.31 17.32 17.66
N ASP A 32 -1.11 16.07 18.13
CA ASP A 32 -0.55 15.79 19.46
C ASP A 32 0.96 16.07 19.45
N ARG A 33 1.38 17.09 20.21
CA ARG A 33 2.79 17.52 20.30
C ARG A 33 3.71 16.47 20.90
N ASN A 34 3.16 15.57 21.69
CA ASN A 34 3.91 14.53 22.39
C ASN A 34 3.97 13.21 21.60
N HIS A 35 3.26 13.10 20.48
CA HIS A 35 3.30 11.88 19.67
C HIS A 35 4.62 11.80 18.90
N PRO A 36 5.43 10.71 19.09
CA PRO A 36 6.80 10.65 18.56
C PRO A 36 6.86 10.65 17.02
N SER A 37 5.89 10.04 16.34
CA SER A 37 5.91 9.98 14.87
C SER A 37 5.68 11.33 14.21
N SER A 38 4.80 12.18 14.75
CA SER A 38 4.38 13.43 14.11
C SER A 38 4.82 14.70 14.81
N GLN A 39 5.20 14.66 16.10
CA GLN A 39 5.71 15.80 16.88
C GLN A 39 4.78 17.03 16.78
N GLY A 40 3.46 16.80 16.83
CA GLY A 40 2.43 17.84 16.72
C GLY A 40 2.12 18.30 15.30
N MET A 41 2.80 17.81 14.28
CA MET A 41 2.51 18.14 12.89
C MET A 41 1.30 17.33 12.37
N VAL A 42 0.48 18.00 11.56
CA VAL A 42 -0.68 17.40 10.88
C VAL A 42 -0.84 18.03 9.48
N CYS A 43 -1.14 17.21 8.48
CA CYS A 43 -1.45 17.70 7.13
C CYS A 43 -2.93 18.07 6.98
N ILE A 44 -3.30 18.64 5.82
CA ILE A 44 -4.69 19.07 5.56
C ILE A 44 -5.70 17.92 5.79
N LYS A 45 -5.40 16.68 5.37
CA LYS A 45 -6.28 15.53 5.56
C LYS A 45 -6.59 15.27 7.04
N GLY A 46 -5.55 15.21 7.88
CA GLY A 46 -5.72 15.01 9.32
C GLY A 46 -6.38 16.20 10.01
N ALA A 47 -6.06 17.44 9.59
CA ALA A 47 -6.66 18.66 10.17
C ALA A 47 -8.16 18.78 9.86
N THR A 48 -8.63 18.23 8.74
CA THR A 48 -10.04 18.30 8.28
C THR A 48 -10.81 16.99 8.50
N VAL A 49 -10.22 15.97 9.11
CA VAL A 49 -10.84 14.64 9.24
C VAL A 49 -12.22 14.68 9.92
N ALA A 50 -12.41 15.59 10.86
CA ALA A 50 -13.69 15.76 11.56
C ALA A 50 -14.86 16.20 10.63
N GLU A 51 -14.59 16.81 9.48
CA GLU A 51 -15.61 17.25 8.54
C GLU A 51 -16.32 16.08 7.85
N SER A 52 -15.65 14.92 7.70
CA SER A 52 -16.19 13.72 7.05
C SER A 52 -16.91 12.74 7.98
N ILE A 53 -16.94 12.98 9.29
CA ILE A 53 -17.40 11.99 10.29
C ILE A 53 -18.87 11.61 10.12
N ARG A 54 -19.74 12.57 9.81
CA ARG A 54 -21.20 12.40 9.81
C ARG A 54 -21.85 12.46 8.44
N SER A 55 -21.10 12.76 7.39
CA SER A 55 -21.65 12.89 6.03
C SER A 55 -21.88 11.52 5.40
N ASP A 56 -23.04 11.35 4.78
CA ASP A 56 -23.38 10.19 3.92
C ASP A 56 -23.04 8.83 4.57
N ARG A 57 -23.52 8.63 5.79
CA ARG A 57 -23.31 7.39 6.54
C ARG A 57 -24.31 6.32 6.12
N LEU A 58 -23.85 5.08 6.02
CA LEU A 58 -24.72 3.90 5.98
C LEU A 58 -25.28 3.70 7.40
N LEU A 59 -26.60 3.83 7.59
CA LEU A 59 -27.20 3.93 8.92
C LEU A 59 -27.80 2.60 9.44
N TYR A 60 -28.17 1.71 8.55
CA TYR A 60 -28.83 0.43 8.89
C TYR A 60 -28.51 -0.61 7.82
N PRO A 61 -28.65 -1.91 8.13
CA PRO A 61 -28.49 -2.95 7.10
C PRO A 61 -29.52 -2.79 5.98
N MET A 62 -29.06 -3.01 4.75
CA MET A 62 -29.91 -3.00 3.57
C MET A 62 -29.68 -4.27 2.75
N MET A 63 -30.74 -4.80 2.16
CA MET A 63 -30.70 -6.03 1.38
C MET A 63 -31.52 -5.91 0.09
N ARG A 64 -31.16 -6.72 -0.89
CA ARG A 64 -31.93 -6.97 -2.11
C ARG A 64 -31.70 -8.40 -2.59
N ASP A 65 -32.68 -8.97 -3.28
CA ASP A 65 -32.62 -10.35 -3.75
C ASP A 65 -31.71 -10.51 -4.99
N THR A 66 -31.72 -9.51 -5.88
CA THR A 66 -30.93 -9.46 -7.11
C THR A 66 -30.42 -8.05 -7.35
N LEU A 67 -29.35 -7.91 -8.15
CA LEU A 67 -28.68 -6.63 -8.36
C LEU A 67 -29.54 -5.58 -9.10
N ASP A 68 -30.59 -5.98 -9.82
CA ASP A 68 -31.53 -5.12 -10.51
C ASP A 68 -32.65 -4.58 -9.61
N LYS A 69 -32.80 -5.12 -8.39
CA LYS A 69 -33.79 -4.64 -7.42
C LYS A 69 -33.25 -3.50 -6.55
N PRO A 70 -34.13 -2.60 -6.08
CA PRO A 70 -33.75 -1.59 -5.11
C PRO A 70 -33.42 -2.24 -3.77
N PHE A 71 -32.52 -1.61 -3.02
CA PHE A 71 -32.30 -1.98 -1.63
C PHE A 71 -33.51 -1.68 -0.76
N ARG A 72 -33.81 -2.58 0.15
CA ARG A 72 -34.74 -2.38 1.27
C ARG A 72 -33.99 -2.41 2.60
N ARG A 73 -34.46 -1.70 3.60
CA ARG A 73 -33.96 -1.82 4.95
C ARG A 73 -34.23 -3.23 5.46
N ALA A 74 -33.27 -3.77 6.20
CA ALA A 74 -33.34 -5.04 6.90
C ALA A 74 -32.97 -4.86 8.39
N SER A 75 -33.34 -5.81 9.23
CA SER A 75 -32.77 -5.89 10.57
C SER A 75 -31.38 -6.54 10.52
N TRP A 76 -30.59 -6.36 11.59
CA TRP A 76 -29.31 -7.07 11.70
C TRP A 76 -29.50 -8.60 11.71
N ASP A 77 -30.53 -9.11 12.39
CA ASP A 77 -30.79 -10.56 12.42
C ASP A 77 -31.11 -11.09 11.03
N GLU A 78 -31.98 -10.41 10.28
CA GLU A 78 -32.32 -10.80 8.92
C GLU A 78 -31.08 -10.83 8.01
N ALA A 79 -30.22 -9.80 8.09
CA ALA A 79 -29.03 -9.72 7.26
C ALA A 79 -27.99 -10.79 7.63
N LEU A 80 -27.76 -10.99 8.93
CA LEU A 80 -26.79 -11.98 9.42
C LEU A 80 -27.23 -13.40 9.18
N ASP A 81 -28.54 -13.70 9.31
CA ASP A 81 -29.09 -15.02 9.02
C ASP A 81 -28.98 -15.34 7.52
N ALA A 82 -29.23 -14.37 6.65
CA ALA A 82 -29.03 -14.54 5.21
C ALA A 82 -27.56 -14.85 4.86
N ILE A 83 -26.61 -14.15 5.49
CA ILE A 83 -25.17 -14.38 5.33
C ILE A 83 -24.80 -15.79 5.79
N VAL A 84 -25.21 -16.17 7.00
CA VAL A 84 -24.90 -17.47 7.60
C VAL A 84 -25.45 -18.61 6.75
N ASN A 85 -26.72 -18.53 6.36
CA ASN A 85 -27.36 -19.53 5.49
C ASN A 85 -26.63 -19.66 4.15
N ARG A 86 -26.20 -18.53 3.54
CA ARG A 86 -25.45 -18.55 2.29
C ARG A 86 -24.07 -19.19 2.45
N ILE A 87 -23.35 -18.86 3.53
CA ILE A 87 -22.05 -19.48 3.85
C ILE A 87 -22.21 -20.99 4.04
N GLN A 88 -23.19 -21.44 4.80
CA GLN A 88 -23.45 -22.88 5.06
C GLN A 88 -23.78 -23.62 3.76
N THR A 89 -24.63 -23.02 2.92
CA THR A 89 -24.99 -23.58 1.62
C THR A 89 -23.77 -23.76 0.73
N ILE A 90 -22.98 -22.71 0.53
CA ILE A 90 -21.78 -22.75 -0.31
C ILE A 90 -20.75 -23.76 0.23
N ARG A 91 -20.52 -23.79 1.54
CA ARG A 91 -19.59 -24.75 2.13
C ARG A 91 -20.01 -26.20 1.88
N SER A 92 -21.31 -26.49 1.88
CA SER A 92 -21.81 -27.84 1.65
C SER A 92 -21.87 -28.26 0.18
N THR A 93 -22.02 -27.31 -0.75
CA THR A 93 -22.15 -27.58 -2.20
C THR A 93 -20.84 -27.44 -2.94
N SER A 94 -20.09 -26.38 -2.69
CA SER A 94 -18.92 -25.98 -3.49
C SER A 94 -17.62 -25.97 -2.67
N GLY A 95 -17.73 -26.12 -1.34
CA GLY A 95 -16.60 -26.13 -0.41
C GLY A 95 -16.20 -24.72 0.06
N PRO A 96 -15.26 -24.65 1.03
CA PRO A 96 -14.87 -23.39 1.67
C PRO A 96 -14.14 -22.42 0.74
N ASP A 97 -13.44 -22.89 -0.29
CA ASP A 97 -12.65 -22.05 -1.19
C ASP A 97 -13.51 -21.23 -2.19
N ALA A 98 -14.81 -21.47 -2.23
CA ALA A 98 -15.77 -20.63 -2.94
C ALA A 98 -16.18 -19.36 -2.16
N LEU A 99 -15.68 -19.20 -0.92
CA LEU A 99 -15.86 -18.05 -0.05
C LEU A 99 -14.61 -17.16 -0.07
N CYS A 100 -14.78 -15.84 -0.24
CA CYS A 100 -13.70 -14.87 -0.22
C CYS A 100 -14.07 -13.65 0.63
N VAL A 101 -13.07 -13.10 1.33
CA VAL A 101 -13.17 -11.80 2.03
C VAL A 101 -12.07 -10.87 1.56
N TYR A 102 -12.44 -9.67 1.12
CA TYR A 102 -11.54 -8.60 0.71
C TYR A 102 -11.63 -7.43 1.68
N GLY A 103 -10.60 -7.30 2.53
CA GLY A 103 -10.53 -6.33 3.62
C GLY A 103 -9.69 -5.09 3.31
N SER A 104 -9.44 -4.28 4.33
CA SER A 104 -8.87 -2.95 4.19
C SER A 104 -7.80 -2.60 5.23
N GLY A 105 -6.76 -1.87 4.84
CA GLY A 105 -5.81 -1.20 5.74
C GLY A 105 -6.41 -0.06 6.57
N GLN A 106 -7.72 0.15 6.50
CA GLN A 106 -8.50 1.05 7.37
C GLN A 106 -9.03 0.35 8.63
N PHE A 107 -8.99 -0.97 8.68
CA PHE A 107 -9.33 -1.75 9.86
C PHE A 107 -8.37 -1.43 11.02
N VAL A 108 -8.88 -1.50 12.26
CA VAL A 108 -8.02 -1.66 13.44
C VAL A 108 -7.47 -3.09 13.47
N THR A 109 -6.43 -3.35 14.25
CA THR A 109 -5.77 -4.66 14.30
C THR A 109 -6.74 -5.77 14.72
N GLU A 110 -7.64 -5.47 15.63
CA GLU A 110 -8.68 -6.38 16.14
C GLU A 110 -9.68 -6.80 15.06
N ASP A 111 -10.04 -5.89 14.14
CA ASP A 111 -10.91 -6.21 13.00
C ASP A 111 -10.27 -7.27 12.11
N TYR A 112 -8.99 -7.11 11.79
CA TYR A 112 -8.22 -8.09 11.02
C TYR A 112 -8.15 -9.44 11.73
N TYR A 113 -7.84 -9.41 13.04
CA TYR A 113 -7.66 -10.63 13.82
C TYR A 113 -8.91 -11.49 13.83
N VAL A 114 -10.06 -10.90 14.14
CA VAL A 114 -11.34 -11.63 14.19
C VAL A 114 -11.73 -12.15 12.80
N ALA A 115 -11.53 -11.33 11.74
CA ALA A 115 -11.79 -11.79 10.39
C ALA A 115 -10.90 -12.98 9.99
N GLN A 116 -9.59 -12.96 10.35
CA GLN A 116 -8.68 -14.09 10.09
C GLN A 116 -9.10 -15.35 10.83
N LYS A 117 -9.46 -15.23 12.11
CA LYS A 117 -9.92 -16.36 12.94
C LYS A 117 -11.18 -16.99 12.36
N LEU A 118 -12.14 -16.18 11.91
CA LEU A 118 -13.33 -16.66 11.22
C LEU A 118 -13.00 -17.40 9.93
N ILE A 119 -12.30 -16.72 9.01
CA ILE A 119 -12.12 -17.22 7.65
C ILE A 119 -11.15 -18.40 7.61
N LYS A 120 -9.96 -18.26 8.20
CA LYS A 120 -8.91 -19.27 8.12
C LYS A 120 -9.10 -20.39 9.14
N GLY A 121 -9.50 -20.04 10.35
CA GLY A 121 -9.70 -21.01 11.43
C GLY A 121 -11.04 -21.75 11.34
N CYS A 122 -12.15 -21.02 11.26
CA CYS A 122 -13.48 -21.62 11.37
C CYS A 122 -14.08 -22.05 10.05
N LEU A 123 -13.87 -21.30 8.97
CA LEU A 123 -14.38 -21.65 7.65
C LEU A 123 -13.46 -22.58 6.87
N GLY A 124 -12.16 -22.65 7.21
CA GLY A 124 -11.18 -23.56 6.63
C GLY A 124 -10.67 -23.14 5.25
N THR A 125 -10.76 -21.86 4.90
CA THR A 125 -10.18 -21.30 3.68
C THR A 125 -9.25 -20.14 3.99
N ASN A 126 -8.16 -20.01 3.23
CA ASN A 126 -7.23 -18.88 3.34
C ASN A 126 -7.60 -17.71 2.43
N ASN A 127 -8.80 -17.67 1.87
CA ASN A 127 -9.30 -16.65 0.95
C ASN A 127 -9.68 -15.34 1.66
N PHE A 128 -8.78 -14.83 2.48
CA PHE A 128 -8.80 -13.47 2.98
C PHE A 128 -7.60 -12.72 2.41
N ASP A 129 -7.84 -11.64 1.70
CA ASP A 129 -6.80 -10.71 1.29
C ASP A 129 -7.25 -9.28 1.57
N ALA A 130 -6.33 -8.33 1.56
CA ALA A 130 -6.65 -6.94 1.84
C ALA A 130 -6.01 -6.03 0.78
N ASN A 131 -6.46 -4.78 0.74
CA ASN A 131 -5.88 -3.78 -0.16
C ASN A 131 -4.39 -3.48 0.12
N SER A 132 -3.81 -4.01 1.21
CA SER A 132 -2.37 -4.11 1.41
C SER A 132 -1.68 -4.89 0.29
N ARG A 133 -2.39 -5.84 -0.39
CA ARG A 133 -1.94 -6.53 -1.60
C ARG A 133 -1.63 -5.56 -2.73
N LEU A 134 -2.46 -4.55 -2.92
CA LEU A 134 -2.27 -3.52 -3.95
C LEU A 134 -1.28 -2.42 -3.54
N CYS A 135 -0.84 -2.41 -2.27
CA CYS A 135 -0.08 -1.32 -1.67
C CYS A 135 1.37 -1.72 -1.36
N MET A 136 1.56 -2.69 -0.45
CA MET A 136 2.85 -2.98 0.19
C MET A 136 3.38 -4.39 -0.04
N SER A 137 2.66 -5.26 -0.75
CA SER A 137 3.06 -6.67 -0.84
C SER A 137 4.43 -6.89 -1.48
N SER A 138 4.88 -6.02 -2.37
CA SER A 138 6.24 -6.09 -2.93
C SER A 138 7.31 -5.73 -1.89
N ALA A 139 7.05 -4.74 -1.02
CA ALA A 139 7.94 -4.43 0.09
C ALA A 139 7.99 -5.58 1.11
N VAL A 140 6.83 -6.16 1.46
CA VAL A 140 6.73 -7.35 2.32
C VAL A 140 7.57 -8.50 1.75
N SER A 141 7.33 -8.85 0.47
CA SER A 141 8.07 -9.93 -0.20
C SER A 141 9.57 -9.64 -0.25
N GLY A 142 9.95 -8.38 -0.51
CA GLY A 142 11.35 -7.96 -0.52
C GLY A 142 12.04 -8.10 0.83
N TYR A 143 11.40 -7.65 1.90
CA TYR A 143 11.94 -7.81 3.26
C TYR A 143 12.01 -9.27 3.68
N VAL A 144 10.94 -10.04 3.49
CA VAL A 144 10.92 -11.48 3.82
C VAL A 144 12.02 -12.24 3.08
N GLN A 145 12.18 -12.01 1.77
CA GLN A 145 13.20 -12.72 0.99
C GLN A 145 14.62 -12.24 1.29
N SER A 146 14.82 -11.01 1.78
CA SER A 146 16.15 -10.49 2.11
C SER A 146 16.50 -10.65 3.59
N PHE A 147 15.55 -10.50 4.51
CA PHE A 147 15.78 -10.46 5.95
C PHE A 147 15.07 -11.57 6.74
N GLY A 148 14.21 -12.36 6.10
CA GLY A 148 13.45 -13.44 6.73
C GLY A 148 12.13 -13.02 7.37
N SER A 149 11.87 -11.72 7.55
CA SER A 149 10.62 -11.20 8.10
C SER A 149 10.24 -9.86 7.46
N ASP A 150 8.95 -9.50 7.53
CA ASP A 150 8.47 -8.16 7.18
C ASP A 150 8.84 -7.15 8.28
N GLY A 151 8.95 -5.90 7.90
CA GLY A 151 9.22 -4.75 8.76
C GLY A 151 10.49 -3.99 8.37
N PRO A 152 10.39 -2.64 8.26
CA PRO A 152 11.57 -1.84 7.98
C PRO A 152 12.54 -1.86 9.16
N PRO A 153 13.86 -1.94 8.91
CA PRO A 153 14.88 -1.87 9.97
C PRO A 153 14.94 -0.50 10.64
N CYS A 154 14.46 0.54 9.96
CA CYS A 154 14.56 1.96 10.33
C CYS A 154 13.37 2.45 11.18
N CYS A 155 13.49 3.67 11.68
CA CYS A 155 12.44 4.42 12.36
C CYS A 155 12.42 5.89 11.86
N TYR A 156 11.42 6.68 12.29
CA TYR A 156 11.32 8.08 11.81
C TYR A 156 12.40 8.99 12.35
N ASP A 157 13.06 8.65 13.45
CA ASP A 157 14.17 9.44 13.95
C ASP A 157 15.39 9.38 13.02
N ASP A 158 15.48 8.34 12.18
CA ASP A 158 16.53 8.23 11.16
C ASP A 158 16.46 9.32 10.09
N LEU A 159 15.28 9.94 9.89
CA LEU A 159 15.08 11.08 8.99
C LEU A 159 15.93 12.31 9.40
N GLU A 160 16.22 12.43 10.69
CA GLU A 160 16.93 13.56 11.29
C GLU A 160 18.36 13.18 11.73
N LEU A 161 18.86 12.03 11.24
CA LEU A 161 20.19 11.50 11.50
C LEU A 161 20.95 11.15 10.22
N THR A 162 20.27 11.11 9.07
CA THR A 162 20.86 10.67 7.80
C THR A 162 21.82 11.71 7.20
N ASP A 163 22.81 11.24 6.46
CA ASP A 163 23.71 12.10 5.66
C ASP A 163 23.25 12.19 4.19
N CYS A 164 22.51 11.15 3.73
CA CYS A 164 21.93 11.13 2.40
C CYS A 164 20.56 10.45 2.43
N ALA A 165 19.52 11.14 1.97
CA ALA A 165 18.21 10.59 1.75
C ALA A 165 18.04 10.19 0.27
N PHE A 166 17.83 8.90 0.01
CA PHE A 166 17.57 8.35 -1.33
C PHE A 166 16.09 8.01 -1.45
N ILE A 167 15.31 8.85 -2.14
CA ILE A 167 13.86 8.71 -2.27
C ILE A 167 13.53 8.21 -3.67
N ILE A 168 12.98 6.99 -3.78
CA ILE A 168 12.69 6.35 -5.07
C ILE A 168 11.22 5.92 -5.17
N GLY A 169 10.56 6.29 -6.27
CA GLY A 169 9.17 5.91 -6.51
C GLY A 169 8.21 6.38 -5.42
N SER A 170 8.47 7.55 -4.82
CA SER A 170 7.68 8.11 -3.72
C SER A 170 7.60 9.64 -3.80
N ASN A 171 6.42 10.16 -4.12
CA ASN A 171 6.13 11.58 -3.90
C ASN A 171 5.74 11.79 -2.41
N ALA A 172 6.73 11.71 -1.52
CA ALA A 172 6.53 11.73 -0.07
C ALA A 172 5.90 13.05 0.41
N ALA A 173 6.17 14.16 -0.25
CA ALA A 173 5.56 15.47 0.06
C ALA A 173 4.02 15.43 -0.01
N GLU A 174 3.44 14.63 -0.88
CA GLU A 174 1.99 14.48 -1.03
C GLU A 174 1.45 13.21 -0.36
N CYS A 175 2.18 12.09 -0.45
CA CYS A 175 1.73 10.79 0.07
C CYS A 175 1.91 10.66 1.59
N HIS A 176 3.03 11.16 2.14
CA HIS A 176 3.43 11.06 3.54
C HIS A 176 3.95 12.42 4.05
N PRO A 177 3.12 13.47 4.04
CA PRO A 177 3.60 14.87 4.19
C PRO A 177 4.39 15.12 5.47
N ILE A 178 4.07 14.46 6.57
CA ILE A 178 4.72 14.71 7.85
C ILE A 178 6.11 14.07 7.90
N VAL A 179 6.29 12.87 7.35
CA VAL A 179 7.61 12.24 7.17
C VAL A 179 8.49 13.13 6.29
N PHE A 180 7.95 13.57 5.15
CA PHE A 180 8.69 14.46 4.26
C PHE A 180 9.03 15.81 4.91
N ASN A 181 8.10 16.42 5.66
CA ASN A 181 8.34 17.67 6.34
C ASN A 181 9.43 17.56 7.42
N ARG A 182 9.53 16.42 8.14
CA ARG A 182 10.63 16.17 9.08
C ARG A 182 11.97 16.16 8.32
N LEU A 183 12.08 15.35 7.29
CA LEU A 183 13.28 15.24 6.46
C LEU A 183 13.65 16.57 5.80
N ALA A 184 12.71 17.26 5.15
CA ALA A 184 12.96 18.52 4.46
C ALA A 184 13.41 19.64 5.40
N LYS A 185 12.85 19.71 6.61
CA LYS A 185 13.32 20.65 7.65
C LYS A 185 14.74 20.34 8.11
N TYR A 186 15.06 19.05 8.27
CA TYR A 186 16.40 18.61 8.63
C TYR A 186 17.41 18.94 7.53
N HIS A 187 17.13 18.54 6.29
CA HIS A 187 17.93 18.84 5.10
C HIS A 187 18.21 20.34 4.96
N LYS A 188 17.18 21.20 5.08
CA LYS A 188 17.34 22.66 5.01
C LYS A 188 18.28 23.23 6.08
N LYS A 189 18.30 22.63 7.28
CA LYS A 189 19.17 23.06 8.39
C LYS A 189 20.60 22.53 8.30
N HIS A 190 20.82 21.48 7.52
CA HIS A 190 22.09 20.76 7.43
C HIS A 190 22.52 20.63 5.95
N PRO A 191 23.18 21.66 5.36
CA PRO A 191 23.51 21.69 3.93
C PRO A 191 24.45 20.57 3.45
N HIS A 192 25.12 19.88 4.37
CA HIS A 192 25.94 18.70 4.05
C HIS A 192 25.09 17.44 3.73
N VAL A 193 23.88 17.37 4.26
CA VAL A 193 22.95 16.27 3.97
C VAL A 193 22.52 16.37 2.52
N LYS A 194 22.54 15.26 1.79
CA LYS A 194 22.11 15.19 0.39
C LYS A 194 20.74 14.54 0.25
N MET A 195 19.99 14.99 -0.74
CA MET A 195 18.70 14.39 -1.09
C MET A 195 18.67 14.04 -2.57
N ILE A 196 18.56 12.74 -2.88
CA ILE A 196 18.39 12.20 -4.23
C ILE A 196 16.94 11.78 -4.37
N VAL A 197 16.27 12.21 -5.42
CA VAL A 197 14.90 11.79 -5.73
C VAL A 197 14.85 11.15 -7.11
N VAL A 198 14.32 9.93 -7.16
CA VAL A 198 14.13 9.15 -8.39
C VAL A 198 12.63 9.04 -8.67
N ASP A 199 12.15 9.79 -9.65
CA ASP A 199 10.75 9.85 -10.05
C ASP A 199 10.68 10.36 -11.51
N PRO A 200 9.87 9.77 -12.41
CA PRO A 200 9.71 10.28 -13.79
C PRO A 200 9.09 11.68 -13.84
N ARG A 201 8.49 12.13 -12.76
CA ARG A 201 7.89 13.46 -12.59
C ARG A 201 8.73 14.33 -11.65
N ARG A 202 8.82 15.62 -11.96
CA ARG A 202 9.35 16.62 -11.02
C ARG A 202 8.27 17.00 -10.02
N THR A 203 8.06 16.10 -9.07
CA THR A 203 7.07 16.24 -7.97
C THR A 203 7.55 17.25 -6.92
N PRO A 204 6.68 17.73 -6.00
CA PRO A 204 7.11 18.56 -4.87
C PRO A 204 8.24 17.93 -4.03
N THR A 205 8.33 16.59 -3.99
CA THR A 205 9.46 15.89 -3.37
C THR A 205 10.74 16.09 -4.18
N ALA A 206 10.66 15.98 -5.51
CA ALA A 206 11.80 16.16 -6.42
C ALA A 206 12.28 17.63 -6.51
N GLU A 207 11.39 18.60 -6.31
CA GLU A 207 11.74 20.02 -6.25
C GLU A 207 12.64 20.37 -5.06
N ALA A 208 12.56 19.61 -3.97
CA ALA A 208 13.37 19.81 -2.78
C ALA A 208 14.73 19.07 -2.84
N ALA A 209 14.98 18.27 -3.88
CA ALA A 209 16.18 17.43 -3.99
C ALA A 209 17.41 18.18 -4.47
N ASP A 210 18.60 17.75 -4.02
CA ASP A 210 19.89 18.18 -4.61
C ASP A 210 20.09 17.52 -5.99
N LEU A 211 19.58 16.30 -6.17
CA LEU A 211 19.64 15.56 -7.43
C LEU A 211 18.29 14.92 -7.73
N HIS A 212 17.70 15.26 -8.87
CA HIS A 212 16.49 14.62 -9.40
C HIS A 212 16.84 13.75 -10.61
N LEU A 213 16.62 12.45 -10.49
CA LEU A 213 16.79 11.46 -11.56
C LEU A 213 15.43 11.14 -12.18
N ALA A 214 15.10 11.79 -13.28
CA ALA A 214 13.86 11.58 -14.02
C ALA A 214 14.00 10.37 -14.96
N ILE A 215 14.04 9.16 -14.38
CA ILE A 215 14.22 7.92 -15.14
C ILE A 215 12.98 7.55 -15.94
N LYS A 216 13.19 6.81 -17.04
CA LYS A 216 12.09 6.18 -17.78
C LYS A 216 11.38 5.16 -16.88
N PRO A 217 10.03 5.13 -16.88
CA PRO A 217 9.29 4.12 -16.12
C PRO A 217 9.76 2.68 -16.44
N GLY A 218 9.95 1.86 -15.41
CA GLY A 218 10.38 0.47 -15.54
C GLY A 218 11.91 0.25 -15.56
N THR A 219 12.73 1.29 -15.36
CA THR A 219 14.19 1.18 -15.35
C THR A 219 14.83 1.32 -13.96
N ASP A 220 14.03 1.13 -12.92
CA ASP A 220 14.47 1.26 -11.52
C ASP A 220 15.61 0.27 -11.17
N ILE A 221 15.52 -1.00 -11.61
CA ILE A 221 16.55 -2.01 -11.39
C ILE A 221 17.84 -1.65 -12.15
N ASP A 222 17.71 -1.13 -13.36
CA ASP A 222 18.87 -0.69 -14.15
C ASP A 222 19.64 0.42 -13.41
N LEU A 223 18.93 1.41 -12.85
CA LEU A 223 19.54 2.48 -12.05
C LEU A 223 20.23 1.94 -10.80
N LEU A 224 19.52 1.10 -10.01
CA LEU A 224 20.04 0.58 -8.74
C LEU A 224 21.27 -0.31 -8.97
N ASN A 225 21.25 -1.16 -9.99
CA ASN A 225 22.40 -1.98 -10.38
C ASN A 225 23.57 -1.11 -10.88
N GLY A 226 23.28 0.00 -11.59
CA GLY A 226 24.32 0.94 -12.03
C GLY A 226 25.01 1.65 -10.87
N ILE A 227 24.25 2.08 -9.84
CA ILE A 227 24.81 2.63 -8.61
C ILE A 227 25.67 1.58 -7.92
N ALA A 228 25.14 0.32 -7.78
CA ALA A 228 25.86 -0.79 -7.19
C ALA A 228 27.20 -1.09 -7.93
N TYR A 229 27.17 -1.09 -9.28
CA TYR A 229 28.37 -1.26 -10.11
C TYR A 229 29.43 -0.21 -9.78
N LEU A 230 29.06 1.07 -9.73
CA LEU A 230 30.00 2.16 -9.41
C LEU A 230 30.58 2.05 -8.01
N LEU A 231 29.76 1.72 -7.02
CA LEU A 231 30.21 1.50 -5.64
C LEU A 231 31.16 0.30 -5.56
N PHE A 232 30.86 -0.78 -6.26
CA PHE A 232 31.73 -1.96 -6.32
C PHE A 232 33.07 -1.66 -6.98
N LEU A 233 33.06 -0.99 -8.14
CA LEU A 233 34.27 -0.60 -8.86
C LEU A 233 35.20 0.31 -8.05
N ARG A 234 34.62 1.20 -7.25
CA ARG A 234 35.33 2.15 -6.38
C ARG A 234 35.72 1.56 -5.04
N GLN A 235 35.40 0.29 -4.78
CA GLN A 235 35.59 -0.37 -3.48
C GLN A 235 34.87 0.32 -2.30
N ALA A 236 33.79 1.06 -2.59
CA ALA A 236 32.94 1.73 -1.61
C ALA A 236 31.91 0.75 -1.03
N ILE A 237 32.39 -0.40 -0.55
CA ILE A 237 31.60 -1.51 0.02
C ILE A 237 32.12 -1.86 1.39
N ASP A 238 31.32 -2.59 2.19
CA ASP A 238 31.71 -3.13 3.50
C ASP A 238 32.00 -4.63 3.38
N PRO A 239 33.26 -5.04 3.10
CA PRO A 239 33.59 -6.45 2.87
C PRO A 239 33.41 -7.33 4.10
N GLU A 240 33.62 -6.79 5.32
CA GLU A 240 33.43 -7.50 6.58
C GLU A 240 31.93 -7.84 6.77
N PHE A 241 31.05 -6.83 6.62
CA PHE A 241 29.61 -7.04 6.71
C PHE A 241 29.11 -8.02 5.64
N ILE A 242 29.60 -7.91 4.40
CA ILE A 242 29.24 -8.83 3.32
C ILE A 242 29.61 -10.26 3.70
N GLN A 243 30.81 -10.49 4.18
CA GLN A 243 31.30 -11.83 4.51
C GLN A 243 30.58 -12.43 5.71
N GLU A 244 30.40 -11.67 6.78
CA GLU A 244 29.88 -12.17 8.05
C GLU A 244 28.36 -12.20 8.12
N CYS A 245 27.69 -11.19 7.57
CA CYS A 245 26.27 -10.96 7.80
C CYS A 245 25.39 -11.26 6.60
N THR A 246 25.97 -11.60 5.42
CA THR A 246 25.18 -11.78 4.21
C THR A 246 25.48 -13.10 3.48
N ALA A 247 24.62 -13.44 2.52
CA ALA A 247 24.83 -14.56 1.59
C ALA A 247 24.47 -14.14 0.17
N ASN A 248 24.97 -14.89 -0.82
CA ASN A 248 24.70 -14.73 -2.26
C ASN A 248 25.32 -13.48 -2.92
N PHE A 249 26.35 -12.87 -2.32
CA PHE A 249 27.00 -11.68 -2.88
C PHE A 249 27.65 -11.94 -4.25
N SER A 250 28.27 -13.11 -4.47
CA SER A 250 28.94 -13.43 -5.75
C SER A 250 28.00 -13.40 -6.96
N ALA A 251 26.79 -13.96 -6.82
CA ALA A 251 25.78 -13.92 -7.88
C ALA A 251 25.30 -12.48 -8.16
N PHE A 252 25.18 -11.67 -7.14
CA PHE A 252 24.85 -10.24 -7.30
C PHE A 252 25.99 -9.49 -8.00
N ALA A 253 27.24 -9.71 -7.60
CA ALA A 253 28.42 -9.08 -8.22
C ALA A 253 28.56 -9.44 -9.72
N GLU A 254 28.21 -10.67 -10.08
CA GLU A 254 28.16 -11.11 -11.50
C GLU A 254 27.14 -10.31 -12.28
N VAL A 255 25.91 -10.18 -11.77
CA VAL A 255 24.85 -9.40 -12.43
C VAL A 255 25.24 -7.94 -12.62
N ILE A 256 25.72 -7.27 -11.58
CA ILE A 256 26.04 -5.83 -11.69
C ILE A 256 27.24 -5.54 -12.63
N SER A 257 28.09 -6.53 -12.89
CA SER A 257 29.27 -6.35 -13.78
C SER A 257 28.92 -5.86 -15.20
N SER A 258 27.68 -6.09 -15.65
CA SER A 258 27.19 -5.67 -16.97
C SER A 258 26.55 -4.26 -16.97
N TYR A 259 26.37 -3.63 -15.82
CA TYR A 259 25.67 -2.34 -15.69
C TYR A 259 26.63 -1.15 -15.73
N THR A 260 27.35 -1.01 -16.86
CA THR A 260 28.26 0.16 -17.05
C THR A 260 27.50 1.48 -17.05
N PRO A 261 28.14 2.60 -16.70
CA PRO A 261 27.49 3.91 -16.67
C PRO A 261 26.79 4.30 -17.97
N GLU A 262 27.41 4.01 -19.12
CA GLU A 262 26.85 4.29 -20.43
C GLU A 262 25.60 3.46 -20.73
N PHE A 263 25.65 2.17 -20.38
CA PHE A 263 24.50 1.28 -20.52
C PHE A 263 23.32 1.78 -19.67
N VAL A 264 23.56 2.07 -18.39
CA VAL A 264 22.53 2.54 -17.46
C VAL A 264 21.96 3.89 -17.87
N ALA A 265 22.83 4.85 -18.26
CA ALA A 265 22.42 6.17 -18.71
C ALA A 265 21.47 6.07 -19.93
N SER A 266 21.81 5.25 -20.90
CA SER A 266 20.99 5.00 -22.10
C SER A 266 19.64 4.35 -21.73
N ARG A 267 19.65 3.33 -20.87
CA ARG A 267 18.44 2.62 -20.42
C ARG A 267 17.50 3.53 -19.63
N CYS A 268 18.04 4.23 -18.65
CA CYS A 268 17.26 5.10 -17.75
C CYS A 268 16.87 6.44 -18.38
N GLY A 269 17.57 6.89 -19.44
CA GLY A 269 17.34 8.20 -20.06
C GLY A 269 17.90 9.37 -19.23
N ILE A 270 18.94 9.12 -18.42
CA ILE A 270 19.68 10.11 -17.64
C ILE A 270 21.09 10.29 -18.20
N THR A 271 21.85 11.25 -17.68
CA THR A 271 23.27 11.38 -18.05
C THR A 271 24.17 10.47 -17.22
N VAL A 272 25.34 10.10 -17.76
CA VAL A 272 26.38 9.38 -16.98
C VAL A 272 26.77 10.21 -15.76
N SER A 273 26.88 11.52 -15.88
CA SER A 273 27.21 12.43 -14.78
C SER A 273 26.19 12.42 -13.67
N ASP A 274 24.89 12.28 -13.98
CA ASP A 274 23.83 12.17 -12.96
C ASP A 274 23.95 10.86 -12.18
N LEU A 275 24.22 9.73 -12.88
CA LEU A 275 24.45 8.43 -12.25
C LEU A 275 25.68 8.46 -11.35
N GLU A 276 26.78 9.03 -11.83
CA GLU A 276 28.02 9.20 -11.05
C GLU A 276 27.81 10.08 -9.83
N THR A 277 27.02 11.16 -9.96
CA THR A 277 26.67 12.04 -8.84
C THR A 277 25.87 11.30 -7.78
N ALA A 278 24.89 10.46 -8.18
CA ALA A 278 24.16 9.64 -7.25
C ALA A 278 25.06 8.64 -6.50
N ALA A 279 25.97 7.99 -7.20
CA ALA A 279 26.95 7.08 -6.60
C ALA A 279 27.92 7.83 -5.67
N ASN A 280 28.37 9.06 -6.05
CA ASN A 280 29.23 9.89 -5.21
C ASN A 280 28.53 10.29 -3.90
N TYR A 281 27.25 10.69 -3.94
CA TYR A 281 26.50 11.03 -2.72
C TYR A 281 26.35 9.83 -1.80
N TRP A 282 26.12 8.64 -2.38
CA TRP A 282 26.07 7.40 -1.61
C TRP A 282 27.42 7.06 -0.97
N GLU A 283 28.50 7.06 -1.75
CA GLU A 283 29.87 6.74 -1.34
C GLU A 283 30.38 7.65 -0.20
N GLN A 284 30.10 8.97 -0.30
CA GLN A 284 30.54 9.97 0.67
C GLN A 284 29.73 9.96 1.97
N SER A 285 28.60 9.25 2.00
CA SER A 285 27.68 9.23 3.12
C SER A 285 27.88 8.00 4.00
N GLN A 286 28.10 8.23 5.30
CA GLN A 286 28.17 7.13 6.27
C GLN A 286 26.79 6.58 6.62
N ARG A 287 25.73 7.37 6.40
CA ARG A 287 24.34 7.05 6.73
C ARG A 287 23.44 7.41 5.56
N VAL A 288 23.10 6.42 4.76
CA VAL A 288 22.11 6.58 3.68
C VAL A 288 20.78 5.97 4.11
N LEU A 289 19.72 6.77 4.08
CA LEU A 289 18.36 6.35 4.36
C LEU A 289 17.58 6.32 3.04
N SER A 290 17.16 5.12 2.61
CA SER A 290 16.32 4.99 1.43
C SER A 290 14.85 4.97 1.78
N LEU A 291 14.05 5.83 1.13
CA LEU A 291 12.60 5.91 1.29
C LEU A 291 11.92 5.53 -0.02
N TRP A 292 10.93 4.63 0.02
CA TRP A 292 10.14 4.33 -1.17
C TRP A 292 8.67 4.05 -0.86
N SER A 293 7.84 4.07 -1.91
CA SER A 293 6.44 3.69 -1.81
C SER A 293 5.93 3.04 -3.11
N MET A 294 4.78 3.46 -3.63
CA MET A 294 4.06 2.77 -4.69
C MET A 294 4.76 2.75 -6.04
N GLY A 295 5.63 3.70 -6.37
CA GLY A 295 6.39 3.69 -7.64
C GLY A 295 7.30 2.48 -7.76
N MET A 296 7.86 2.01 -6.64
CA MET A 296 8.62 0.76 -6.57
C MET A 296 7.70 -0.46 -6.46
N ASN A 297 6.71 -0.39 -5.56
CA ASN A 297 5.91 -1.55 -5.19
C ASN A 297 4.92 -2.00 -6.26
N GLN A 298 4.20 -1.04 -6.90
CA GLN A 298 3.15 -1.33 -7.88
C GLN A 298 3.73 -1.55 -9.28
N SER A 299 4.50 -2.60 -9.41
CA SER A 299 5.20 -3.02 -10.64
C SER A 299 5.19 -4.53 -10.77
N SER A 300 5.20 -5.02 -12.00
CA SER A 300 5.38 -6.44 -12.31
C SER A 300 6.76 -6.98 -11.85
N GLU A 301 7.70 -6.09 -11.54
CA GLU A 301 9.01 -6.38 -10.96
C GLU A 301 9.16 -5.85 -9.52
N GLY A 302 8.04 -5.57 -8.82
CA GLY A 302 8.05 -4.85 -7.55
C GLY A 302 8.96 -5.46 -6.49
N THR A 303 8.92 -6.77 -6.28
CA THR A 303 9.82 -7.48 -5.34
C THR A 303 11.29 -7.35 -5.77
N ALA A 304 11.60 -7.51 -7.05
CA ALA A 304 12.96 -7.37 -7.57
C ALA A 304 13.50 -5.95 -7.37
N LYS A 305 12.69 -4.91 -7.66
CA LYS A 305 13.05 -3.50 -7.40
C LYS A 305 13.40 -3.26 -5.93
N VAL A 306 12.54 -3.71 -5.01
CA VAL A 306 12.76 -3.56 -3.57
C VAL A 306 14.04 -4.27 -3.14
N ARG A 307 14.27 -5.50 -3.58
CA ARG A 307 15.48 -6.25 -3.25
C ARG A 307 16.74 -5.65 -3.85
N SER A 308 16.68 -5.09 -5.06
CA SER A 308 17.81 -4.35 -5.66
C SER A 308 18.16 -3.10 -4.84
N LEU A 309 17.17 -2.40 -4.27
CA LEU A 309 17.42 -1.31 -3.33
C LEU A 309 18.05 -1.81 -2.02
N ILE A 310 17.55 -2.90 -1.46
CA ILE A 310 18.11 -3.53 -0.25
C ILE A 310 19.56 -3.95 -0.48
N ASN A 311 19.92 -4.43 -1.67
CA ASN A 311 21.30 -4.81 -2.01
C ASN A 311 22.29 -3.65 -1.82
N LEU A 312 21.91 -2.42 -2.14
CA LEU A 312 22.77 -1.25 -1.91
C LEU A 312 23.09 -1.06 -0.43
N HIS A 313 22.11 -1.24 0.45
CA HIS A 313 22.31 -1.17 1.89
C HIS A 313 23.13 -2.34 2.44
N LEU A 314 22.92 -3.55 1.89
CA LEU A 314 23.69 -4.72 2.29
C LEU A 314 25.16 -4.60 1.88
N MET A 315 25.43 -4.15 0.64
CA MET A 315 26.81 -4.05 0.17
C MET A 315 27.64 -2.95 0.88
N THR A 316 26.97 -1.96 1.44
CA THR A 316 27.60 -0.83 2.16
C THR A 316 27.49 -0.96 3.69
N GLY A 317 26.96 -2.09 4.21
CA GLY A 317 26.82 -2.34 5.65
C GLY A 317 25.90 -1.34 6.38
N GLN A 318 24.94 -0.72 5.66
CA GLN A 318 24.09 0.36 6.17
C GLN A 318 22.73 -0.15 6.61
N ILE A 319 22.70 -1.08 7.57
CA ILE A 319 21.51 -1.65 8.18
C ILE A 319 21.71 -1.77 9.69
N GLY A 320 20.64 -1.54 10.46
CA GLY A 320 20.64 -1.66 11.92
C GLY A 320 21.40 -0.54 12.65
N LYS A 321 21.80 0.51 11.93
CA LYS A 321 22.51 1.68 12.46
C LYS A 321 21.63 2.92 12.40
N PRO A 322 21.82 3.91 13.31
CA PRO A 322 21.09 5.17 13.25
C PRO A 322 21.28 5.93 11.93
N GLY A 323 20.21 6.47 11.37
CA GLY A 323 20.23 7.34 10.20
C GLY A 323 20.38 6.61 8.86
N CYS A 324 20.33 5.27 8.82
CA CYS A 324 20.50 4.55 7.56
C CYS A 324 19.60 3.31 7.46
N GLY A 325 19.42 2.83 6.24
CA GLY A 325 18.71 1.60 5.90
C GLY A 325 17.57 1.78 4.92
N PRO A 326 16.98 0.66 4.44
CA PRO A 326 15.85 0.65 3.53
C PRO A 326 14.54 0.83 4.29
N PHE A 327 13.78 1.89 3.99
CA PHE A 327 12.55 2.26 4.69
C PHE A 327 11.34 2.35 3.75
N SER A 328 10.47 1.37 3.75
CA SER A 328 9.21 1.41 3.02
C SER A 328 8.17 2.28 3.73
N LEU A 329 7.56 3.22 3.01
CA LEU A 329 6.52 4.09 3.53
C LEU A 329 5.14 3.49 3.26
N THR A 330 4.55 2.88 4.28
CA THR A 330 3.23 2.24 4.22
C THR A 330 2.13 3.25 3.89
N GLY A 331 1.26 2.91 2.93
CA GLY A 331 0.20 3.80 2.47
C GLY A 331 -0.90 4.00 3.49
N GLN A 332 -1.58 2.96 3.93
CA GLN A 332 -2.74 3.05 4.81
C GLN A 332 -2.37 2.98 6.30
N PRO A 333 -3.25 3.49 7.21
CA PRO A 333 -2.89 3.75 8.60
C PRO A 333 -2.56 2.49 9.38
N ASN A 334 -3.19 1.36 9.07
CA ASN A 334 -2.98 0.07 9.75
C ASN A 334 -2.66 -1.09 8.79
N ALA A 335 -2.11 -0.80 7.62
CA ALA A 335 -1.69 -1.89 6.72
C ALA A 335 -0.52 -2.71 7.31
N MET A 336 0.29 -2.14 8.21
CA MET A 336 1.30 -2.86 8.98
C MET A 336 0.63 -3.82 9.97
N GLY A 337 -0.23 -3.33 10.87
CA GLY A 337 -0.94 -4.14 11.85
C GLY A 337 -1.81 -5.23 11.21
N GLY A 338 -2.40 -4.94 10.05
CA GLY A 338 -3.11 -5.96 9.28
C GLY A 338 -2.21 -7.11 8.84
N ARG A 339 -0.97 -6.85 8.42
CA ARG A 339 -0.01 -7.90 8.07
C ARG A 339 0.47 -8.67 9.30
N GLU A 340 0.71 -7.96 10.41
CA GLU A 340 1.03 -8.56 11.72
C GLU A 340 -0.07 -9.53 12.17
N ALA A 341 -1.35 -9.17 11.96
CA ALA A 341 -2.50 -10.00 12.29
C ALA A 341 -2.82 -11.10 11.25
N GLY A 342 -1.96 -11.28 10.22
CA GLY A 342 -2.16 -12.31 9.19
C GLY A 342 -3.07 -11.90 8.03
N GLY A 343 -3.32 -10.61 7.81
CA GLY A 343 -4.29 -10.05 6.86
C GLY A 343 -3.91 -10.12 5.37
N LEU A 344 -3.14 -11.13 4.96
CA LEU A 344 -2.91 -11.50 3.56
C LEU A 344 -3.15 -13.00 3.39
N SER A 345 -3.52 -13.43 2.20
CA SER A 345 -3.97 -14.80 1.90
C SER A 345 -2.93 -15.91 2.19
N HIS A 346 -1.67 -15.56 2.37
CA HIS A 346 -0.56 -16.48 2.67
C HIS A 346 -0.03 -16.37 4.10
N LEU A 347 -0.55 -15.43 4.91
CA LEU A 347 -0.09 -15.18 6.28
C LEU A 347 -1.07 -15.71 7.34
N LEU A 348 -0.53 -15.95 8.53
CA LEU A 348 -1.21 -16.16 9.81
C LEU A 348 -0.72 -15.10 10.81
N PRO A 349 -1.38 -14.90 11.96
CA PRO A 349 -0.93 -13.92 12.96
C PRO A 349 0.52 -14.11 13.39
N GLY A 350 1.24 -13.01 13.63
CA GLY A 350 2.65 -13.00 14.00
C GLY A 350 3.61 -13.24 12.84
N TYR A 351 3.25 -12.87 11.61
CA TYR A 351 4.03 -13.13 10.38
C TYR A 351 4.28 -14.61 10.07
N ARG A 352 3.49 -15.52 10.63
CA ARG A 352 3.53 -16.94 10.28
C ARG A 352 2.99 -17.14 8.86
N PHE A 353 3.46 -18.20 8.19
CA PHE A 353 3.06 -18.53 6.83
C PHE A 353 2.15 -19.77 6.81
N VAL A 354 1.06 -19.71 6.05
CA VAL A 354 0.16 -20.87 5.89
C VAL A 354 0.85 -22.09 5.24
N LYS A 355 1.85 -21.86 4.40
CA LYS A 355 2.63 -22.96 3.80
C LYS A 355 3.54 -23.68 4.80
N ASN A 356 3.95 -23.04 5.87
CA ASN A 356 4.87 -23.64 6.85
C ASN A 356 4.11 -24.66 7.71
N ALA A 357 4.62 -25.90 7.71
CA ALA A 357 4.00 -27.02 8.41
C ALA A 357 4.05 -26.89 9.95
N GLU A 358 4.98 -26.09 10.48
CA GLU A 358 5.12 -25.85 11.92
C GLU A 358 4.27 -24.69 12.40
N HIS A 359 3.97 -23.72 11.54
CA HIS A 359 3.23 -22.52 11.91
C HIS A 359 1.74 -22.79 12.10
N ARG A 360 1.11 -23.61 11.24
CA ARG A 360 -0.33 -23.90 11.31
C ARG A 360 -0.73 -24.57 12.62
N PRO A 361 -0.08 -25.67 13.08
CA PRO A 361 -0.44 -26.30 14.35
C PRO A 361 -0.35 -25.37 15.55
N GLN A 362 0.61 -24.44 15.59
CA GLN A 362 0.72 -23.46 16.67
C GLN A 362 -0.53 -22.56 16.75
N VAL A 363 -1.05 -22.15 15.60
CA VAL A 363 -2.23 -21.28 15.52
C VAL A 363 -3.51 -22.09 15.78
N GLU A 364 -3.60 -23.32 15.25
CA GLU A 364 -4.72 -24.23 15.48
C GLU A 364 -4.87 -24.58 16.97
N GLU A 365 -3.78 -24.94 17.63
CA GLU A 365 -3.75 -25.24 19.07
C GLU A 365 -4.17 -24.01 19.89
N PHE A 366 -3.60 -22.85 19.57
CA PHE A 366 -3.92 -21.62 20.28
C PHE A 366 -5.41 -21.22 20.15
N TRP A 367 -5.98 -21.39 18.94
CA TRP A 367 -7.40 -21.12 18.71
C TRP A 367 -8.33 -22.26 19.19
N GLY A 368 -7.79 -23.37 19.70
CA GLY A 368 -8.57 -24.55 20.11
C GLY A 368 -9.27 -25.25 18.95
N LEU A 369 -8.65 -25.22 17.76
CA LEU A 369 -9.15 -25.88 16.55
C LEU A 369 -8.62 -27.30 16.43
N ALA A 370 -9.35 -28.14 15.69
CA ALA A 370 -8.84 -29.47 15.36
C ALA A 370 -7.58 -29.36 14.44
N PRO A 371 -6.59 -30.26 14.60
CA PRO A 371 -5.44 -30.28 13.71
C PRO A 371 -5.85 -30.39 12.23
N GLY A 372 -5.26 -29.58 11.38
CA GLY A 372 -5.56 -29.52 9.95
C GLY A 372 -6.79 -28.66 9.58
N SER A 373 -7.34 -27.90 10.51
CA SER A 373 -8.41 -26.94 10.25
C SER A 373 -7.98 -25.80 9.31
N ILE A 374 -6.72 -25.36 9.42
CA ILE A 374 -6.15 -24.32 8.57
C ILE A 374 -5.57 -24.95 7.30
N SER A 375 -6.08 -24.54 6.13
CA SER A 375 -5.58 -25.01 4.84
C SER A 375 -4.07 -24.78 4.69
N PRO A 376 -3.29 -25.75 4.17
CA PRO A 376 -1.86 -25.55 3.90
C PRO A 376 -1.58 -24.69 2.66
N ASN A 377 -2.58 -24.45 1.84
CA ASN A 377 -2.44 -23.71 0.59
C ASN A 377 -2.73 -22.21 0.84
N PRO A 378 -1.93 -21.30 0.30
CA PRO A 378 -2.29 -19.89 0.27
C PRO A 378 -3.64 -19.68 -0.41
N GLY A 379 -4.42 -18.76 0.12
CA GLY A 379 -5.69 -18.38 -0.47
C GLY A 379 -5.54 -17.49 -1.71
N ARG A 380 -6.66 -17.13 -2.30
CA ARG A 380 -6.75 -16.20 -3.43
C ARG A 380 -6.27 -14.82 -3.01
N THR A 381 -5.48 -14.19 -3.87
CA THR A 381 -5.14 -12.77 -3.72
C THR A 381 -6.31 -11.89 -4.18
N ALA A 382 -6.23 -10.59 -3.90
CA ALA A 382 -7.27 -9.64 -4.27
C ALA A 382 -7.67 -9.74 -5.76
N TRP A 383 -6.69 -9.88 -6.67
CA TRP A 383 -6.98 -10.06 -8.10
C TRP A 383 -7.51 -11.47 -8.42
N ASP A 384 -7.01 -12.51 -7.75
CA ASP A 384 -7.50 -13.88 -7.93
C ASP A 384 -8.96 -14.06 -7.47
N MET A 385 -9.44 -13.21 -6.52
CA MET A 385 -10.85 -13.18 -6.14
C MET A 385 -11.73 -12.66 -7.29
N ILE A 386 -11.27 -11.62 -8.00
CA ILE A 386 -11.96 -11.09 -9.18
C ILE A 386 -12.01 -12.14 -10.31
N THR A 387 -10.88 -12.78 -10.60
CA THR A 387 -10.86 -13.87 -11.61
C THR A 387 -11.68 -15.08 -11.19
N GLY A 388 -11.74 -15.40 -9.90
CA GLY A 388 -12.59 -16.46 -9.37
C GLY A 388 -14.09 -16.19 -9.52
N LEU A 389 -14.52 -14.92 -9.46
CA LEU A 389 -15.89 -14.54 -9.81
C LEU A 389 -16.19 -14.72 -11.30
N GLU A 390 -15.21 -14.42 -12.17
CA GLU A 390 -15.35 -14.59 -13.62
C GLU A 390 -15.51 -16.05 -14.02
N THR A 391 -14.76 -16.94 -13.36
CA THR A 391 -14.78 -18.40 -13.64
C THR A 391 -15.89 -19.13 -12.89
N GLY A 392 -16.60 -18.46 -11.96
CA GLY A 392 -17.63 -19.08 -11.12
C GLY A 392 -17.08 -19.92 -9.95
N GLU A 393 -15.77 -19.89 -9.71
CA GLU A 393 -15.14 -20.58 -8.58
C GLU A 393 -15.35 -19.85 -7.23
N VAL A 394 -15.66 -18.56 -7.28
CA VAL A 394 -16.03 -17.74 -6.12
C VAL A 394 -17.53 -17.47 -6.18
N GLU A 395 -18.26 -17.90 -5.17
CA GLU A 395 -19.71 -17.76 -5.07
C GLU A 395 -20.15 -16.74 -4.03
N LEU A 396 -19.26 -16.39 -3.08
CA LEU A 396 -19.48 -15.31 -2.12
C LEU A 396 -18.23 -14.44 -2.03
N LEU A 397 -18.42 -13.14 -2.24
CA LEU A 397 -17.40 -12.13 -1.98
C LEU A 397 -17.90 -11.16 -0.89
N TRP A 398 -17.18 -11.13 0.23
CA TRP A 398 -17.41 -10.16 1.32
C TRP A 398 -16.36 -9.05 1.24
N ILE A 399 -16.79 -7.87 0.84
CA ILE A 399 -15.94 -6.67 0.73
C ILE A 399 -16.14 -5.84 2.00
N ALA A 400 -15.05 -5.47 2.67
CA ALA A 400 -15.13 -4.69 3.91
C ALA A 400 -14.16 -3.51 3.94
N ALA A 401 -14.70 -2.31 4.20
CA ALA A 401 -14.00 -1.04 4.36
C ALA A 401 -13.06 -0.67 3.20
N THR A 402 -13.36 -1.10 1.97
CA THR A 402 -12.58 -0.80 0.76
C THR A 402 -13.49 -0.65 -0.46
N ASN A 403 -13.00 0.01 -1.51
CA ASN A 403 -13.79 0.38 -2.71
C ASN A 403 -13.13 -0.17 -3.99
N PRO A 404 -13.26 -1.49 -4.28
CA PRO A 404 -12.61 -2.15 -5.40
C PRO A 404 -13.00 -1.59 -6.77
N VAL A 405 -14.22 -1.07 -6.94
CA VAL A 405 -14.70 -0.48 -8.20
C VAL A 405 -13.96 0.83 -8.58
N VAL A 406 -13.07 1.32 -7.72
CA VAL A 406 -12.13 2.42 -8.05
C VAL A 406 -10.68 1.95 -7.94
N SER A 407 -10.37 1.06 -6.99
CA SER A 407 -8.99 0.75 -6.62
C SER A 407 -8.36 -0.44 -7.34
N MET A 408 -9.17 -1.35 -7.91
CA MET A 408 -8.67 -2.51 -8.67
C MET A 408 -8.17 -2.09 -10.06
N PRO A 409 -7.17 -2.79 -10.61
CA PRO A 409 -6.79 -2.62 -12.02
C PRO A 409 -7.90 -3.15 -12.95
N ASP A 410 -7.77 -2.84 -14.25
CA ASP A 410 -8.67 -3.38 -15.30
C ASP A 410 -10.14 -3.25 -14.88
N LEU A 411 -10.56 -1.99 -14.68
CA LEU A 411 -11.77 -1.67 -13.95
C LEU A 411 -13.04 -2.24 -14.59
N GLU A 412 -13.12 -2.25 -15.92
CA GLU A 412 -14.28 -2.78 -16.63
C GLU A 412 -14.44 -4.30 -16.41
N ARG A 413 -13.32 -5.02 -16.39
CA ARG A 413 -13.28 -6.44 -16.06
C ARG A 413 -13.67 -6.67 -14.60
N THR A 414 -13.20 -5.82 -13.68
CA THR A 414 -13.58 -5.85 -12.25
C THR A 414 -15.09 -5.65 -12.07
N LYS A 415 -15.68 -4.65 -12.73
CA LYS A 415 -17.13 -4.39 -12.72
C LYS A 415 -17.91 -5.57 -13.27
N ALA A 416 -17.48 -6.11 -14.41
CA ALA A 416 -18.13 -7.26 -15.03
C ALA A 416 -18.08 -8.52 -14.13
N ALA A 417 -16.98 -8.77 -13.44
CA ALA A 417 -16.86 -9.87 -12.49
C ALA A 417 -17.81 -9.70 -11.30
N LEU A 418 -17.89 -8.50 -10.73
CA LEU A 418 -18.79 -8.19 -9.61
C LEU A 418 -20.27 -8.35 -10.00
N LEU A 419 -20.64 -7.99 -11.24
CA LEU A 419 -22.01 -8.21 -11.75
C LEU A 419 -22.37 -9.70 -11.89
N ARG A 420 -21.38 -10.57 -12.05
CA ARG A 420 -21.56 -12.03 -12.12
C ARG A 420 -21.54 -12.70 -10.74
N SER A 421 -21.15 -11.98 -9.69
CA SER A 421 -21.05 -12.53 -8.34
C SER A 421 -22.41 -13.04 -7.87
N PRO A 422 -22.53 -14.34 -7.50
CA PRO A 422 -23.79 -14.87 -7.01
C PRO A 422 -24.24 -14.26 -5.69
N PHE A 423 -23.28 -13.80 -4.86
CA PHE A 423 -23.60 -13.15 -3.59
C PHE A 423 -22.46 -12.24 -3.13
N THR A 424 -22.71 -10.94 -3.07
CA THR A 424 -21.76 -9.94 -2.60
C THR A 424 -22.26 -9.26 -1.34
N ILE A 425 -21.45 -9.26 -0.28
CA ILE A 425 -21.65 -8.51 0.96
C ILE A 425 -20.74 -7.30 0.92
N TYR A 426 -21.27 -6.12 1.24
CA TYR A 426 -20.48 -4.90 1.35
C TYR A 426 -20.67 -4.28 2.73
N GLN A 427 -19.61 -4.33 3.54
CA GLN A 427 -19.52 -3.80 4.89
C GLN A 427 -18.77 -2.48 4.83
N GLU A 428 -19.46 -1.36 5.07
CA GLU A 428 -18.91 -0.03 4.85
C GLU A 428 -19.54 0.99 5.80
N ALA A 429 -18.79 2.04 6.11
CA ALA A 429 -19.27 3.13 6.94
C ALA A 429 -20.07 4.20 6.15
N TYR A 430 -19.79 4.34 4.86
CA TYR A 430 -20.33 5.40 3.99
C TYR A 430 -21.21 4.84 2.85
N TYR A 431 -22.23 5.60 2.47
CA TYR A 431 -23.12 5.26 1.37
C TYR A 431 -23.68 6.54 0.73
N PRO A 432 -23.73 6.65 -0.61
CA PRO A 432 -23.26 5.66 -1.59
C PRO A 432 -21.74 5.63 -1.78
N THR A 433 -21.25 4.53 -2.37
CA THR A 433 -19.90 4.40 -2.92
C THR A 433 -20.00 3.72 -4.28
N GLU A 434 -18.94 3.75 -5.10
CA GLU A 434 -18.92 3.11 -6.41
C GLU A 434 -19.10 1.59 -6.34
N THR A 435 -18.72 0.96 -5.21
CA THR A 435 -18.88 -0.48 -4.99
C THR A 435 -20.30 -0.86 -4.54
N SER A 436 -21.02 0.03 -3.87
CA SER A 436 -22.33 -0.30 -3.30
C SER A 436 -23.38 -0.83 -4.32
N PRO A 437 -23.39 -0.41 -5.60
CA PRO A 437 -24.33 -0.97 -6.61
C PRO A 437 -24.10 -2.45 -6.93
N TYR A 438 -22.97 -3.04 -6.54
CA TYR A 438 -22.63 -4.44 -6.82
C TYR A 438 -22.90 -5.38 -5.64
N ALA A 439 -23.43 -4.88 -4.53
CA ALA A 439 -23.70 -5.66 -3.34
C ALA A 439 -25.16 -6.18 -3.29
N HIS A 440 -25.36 -7.36 -2.69
CA HIS A 440 -26.67 -7.88 -2.31
C HIS A 440 -27.06 -7.46 -0.90
N ILE A 441 -26.06 -7.36 0.00
CA ILE A 441 -26.23 -6.91 1.37
C ILE A 441 -25.25 -5.77 1.64
N LEU A 442 -25.77 -4.68 2.25
CA LEU A 442 -24.98 -3.58 2.80
C LEU A 442 -25.05 -3.64 4.33
N LEU A 443 -23.89 -3.69 4.99
CA LEU A 443 -23.77 -3.74 6.45
C LEU A 443 -23.15 -2.43 6.95
N PRO A 444 -23.83 -1.66 7.84
CA PRO A 444 -23.30 -0.43 8.37
C PRO A 444 -22.19 -0.71 9.39
N ALA A 445 -20.98 -0.25 9.09
CA ALA A 445 -19.82 -0.33 9.97
C ALA A 445 -19.51 1.02 10.64
N THR A 446 -18.94 0.96 11.86
CA THR A 446 -18.39 2.13 12.52
C THR A 446 -17.20 2.67 11.74
N GLN A 447 -17.08 4.00 11.71
CA GLN A 447 -15.90 4.66 11.17
C GLN A 447 -14.94 5.08 12.30
N TRP A 448 -13.77 5.62 11.94
CA TRP A 448 -12.66 5.93 12.84
C TRP A 448 -13.02 6.58 14.20
N SER A 449 -13.92 7.56 14.24
CA SER A 449 -14.27 8.24 15.50
C SER A 449 -15.17 7.42 16.41
N GLU A 450 -15.82 6.39 15.87
CA GLU A 450 -16.83 5.58 16.53
C GLU A 450 -16.29 4.25 17.08
N LYS A 451 -15.08 3.81 16.64
CA LYS A 451 -14.50 2.52 17.03
C LYS A 451 -13.23 2.68 17.87
N THR A 452 -13.03 1.72 18.77
CA THR A 452 -11.80 1.59 19.56
C THR A 452 -10.96 0.44 19.01
N GLY A 453 -9.64 0.59 19.03
CA GLY A 453 -8.70 -0.45 18.66
C GLY A 453 -7.27 0.06 18.56
N VAL A 454 -6.42 -0.71 17.90
CA VAL A 454 -4.99 -0.44 17.77
C VAL A 454 -4.60 -0.36 16.30
N MET A 455 -3.66 0.53 15.98
CA MET A 455 -3.06 0.63 14.64
C MET A 455 -1.54 0.66 14.74
N THR A 456 -0.87 -0.02 13.78
CA THR A 456 0.59 0.00 13.63
C THR A 456 0.98 0.79 12.38
N ASN A 457 1.84 1.80 12.53
CA ASN A 457 2.30 2.67 11.46
C ASN A 457 3.53 2.12 10.70
N SER A 458 4.03 2.89 9.71
CA SER A 458 5.16 2.48 8.85
C SER A 458 6.47 2.22 9.61
N GLU A 459 6.69 2.86 10.78
CA GLU A 459 7.88 2.64 11.62
C GLU A 459 7.67 1.54 12.67
N ARG A 460 6.66 0.68 12.53
CA ARG A 460 6.33 -0.38 13.49
C ARG A 460 5.81 0.13 14.83
N ARG A 461 5.25 1.33 14.89
CA ARG A 461 4.75 1.94 16.12
C ARG A 461 3.28 1.65 16.29
N VAL A 462 2.98 0.92 17.35
CA VAL A 462 1.65 0.49 17.79
C VAL A 462 1.02 1.62 18.60
N THR A 463 -0.16 2.08 18.20
CA THR A 463 -0.85 3.22 18.84
C THR A 463 -2.29 2.85 19.14
N PHE A 464 -2.74 3.15 20.35
CA PHE A 464 -4.14 3.01 20.77
C PHE A 464 -5.01 4.12 20.18
N CYS A 465 -6.15 3.75 19.62
CA CYS A 465 -7.13 4.63 18.99
C CYS A 465 -8.46 4.48 19.73
N PRO A 466 -8.78 5.33 20.71
CA PRO A 466 -10.07 5.30 21.35
C PRO A 466 -11.17 5.81 20.42
N GLY A 467 -12.33 5.17 20.42
CA GLY A 467 -13.58 5.73 19.93
C GLY A 467 -13.99 6.92 20.81
N PHE A 468 -14.50 7.97 20.20
CA PHE A 468 -14.89 9.20 20.91
C PHE A 468 -16.24 9.77 20.44
N ASP A 469 -16.88 9.13 19.50
CA ASP A 469 -18.19 9.49 18.99
C ASP A 469 -19.15 8.29 19.08
N THR A 470 -20.43 8.55 19.08
CA THR A 470 -21.44 7.50 19.11
C THR A 470 -21.61 6.92 17.70
N PRO A 471 -21.71 5.59 17.55
CA PRO A 471 -22.01 4.97 16.26
C PRO A 471 -23.25 5.56 15.59
N SER A 472 -23.14 5.81 14.29
CA SER A 472 -24.22 6.39 13.49
C SER A 472 -25.27 5.33 13.18
N GLY A 473 -26.52 5.61 13.52
CA GLY A 473 -27.63 4.67 13.28
C GLY A 473 -27.44 3.34 14.00
N GLU A 474 -27.45 2.25 13.26
CA GLU A 474 -27.25 0.88 13.75
C GLU A 474 -25.85 0.33 13.43
N ALA A 475 -24.86 1.20 13.13
CA ALA A 475 -23.51 0.77 12.76
C ALA A 475 -22.84 -0.02 13.91
N ARG A 476 -22.11 -1.06 13.52
CA ARG A 476 -21.37 -1.95 14.44
C ARG A 476 -19.89 -1.97 14.07
N ASP A 477 -19.03 -2.26 15.05
CA ASP A 477 -17.60 -2.47 14.81
C ASP A 477 -17.37 -3.67 13.90
N ASP A 478 -16.41 -3.54 12.98
CA ASP A 478 -16.12 -4.58 11.99
C ASP A 478 -15.82 -5.94 12.66
N TRP A 479 -14.99 -5.95 13.71
CA TRP A 479 -14.70 -7.17 14.47
C TRP A 479 -15.96 -7.83 15.03
N SER A 480 -16.91 -7.05 15.52
CA SER A 480 -18.14 -7.56 16.13
C SER A 480 -19.07 -8.20 15.09
N ILE A 481 -19.10 -7.67 13.87
CA ILE A 481 -19.86 -8.24 12.75
C ILE A 481 -19.29 -9.61 12.37
N PHE A 482 -17.98 -9.73 12.19
CA PHE A 482 -17.32 -11.01 11.91
C PHE A 482 -17.51 -12.01 13.06
N ALA A 483 -17.37 -11.58 14.32
CA ALA A 483 -17.57 -12.42 15.48
C ALA A 483 -19.02 -12.95 15.57
N GLU A 484 -20.01 -12.12 15.29
CA GLU A 484 -21.42 -12.53 15.34
C GLU A 484 -21.76 -13.56 14.25
N VAL A 485 -21.20 -13.40 13.04
CA VAL A 485 -21.31 -14.44 12.00
C VAL A 485 -20.67 -15.75 12.49
N GLY A 486 -19.50 -15.68 13.13
CA GLY A 486 -18.83 -16.84 13.70
C GLY A 486 -19.68 -17.54 14.78
N ARG A 487 -20.31 -16.77 15.68
CA ARG A 487 -21.22 -17.31 16.69
C ARG A 487 -22.41 -18.04 16.08
N ARG A 488 -23.06 -17.44 15.08
CA ARG A 488 -24.23 -18.03 14.37
C ARG A 488 -23.86 -19.26 13.54
N LEU A 489 -22.61 -19.37 13.11
CA LEU A 489 -22.09 -20.57 12.43
C LEU A 489 -21.76 -21.73 13.38
N GLY A 490 -21.95 -21.56 14.68
CA GLY A 490 -21.72 -22.59 15.69
C GLY A 490 -20.37 -22.49 16.40
N PHE A 491 -19.59 -21.44 16.19
CA PHE A 491 -18.28 -21.23 16.81
C PHE A 491 -18.35 -20.25 18.00
N ALA A 492 -19.47 -20.21 18.72
CA ALA A 492 -19.72 -19.21 19.76
C ALA A 492 -18.60 -19.10 20.82
N GLN A 493 -18.01 -20.22 21.22
CA GLN A 493 -16.92 -20.23 22.21
C GLN A 493 -15.63 -19.58 21.71
N LEU A 494 -15.34 -19.65 20.40
CA LEU A 494 -14.14 -19.05 19.79
C LEU A 494 -14.26 -17.54 19.66
N PHE A 495 -15.46 -17.00 19.75
CA PHE A 495 -15.77 -15.58 19.65
C PHE A 495 -16.44 -15.03 20.91
N ALA A 496 -16.13 -15.62 22.07
CA ALA A 496 -16.64 -15.18 23.39
C ALA A 496 -15.88 -13.95 23.91
N PHE A 497 -15.87 -12.88 23.13
CA PHE A 497 -15.27 -11.59 23.50
C PHE A 497 -16.35 -10.67 24.08
N ASP A 498 -16.10 -10.11 25.26
CA ASP A 498 -16.95 -9.12 25.90
C ASP A 498 -16.62 -7.69 25.39
N SER A 499 -15.37 -7.49 24.95
CA SER A 499 -14.88 -6.19 24.49
C SER A 499 -13.80 -6.33 23.42
N VAL A 500 -13.51 -5.23 22.71
CA VAL A 500 -12.39 -5.16 21.78
C VAL A 500 -11.03 -5.34 22.47
N ALA A 501 -10.94 -5.03 23.76
CA ALA A 501 -9.72 -5.25 24.55
C ALA A 501 -9.44 -6.76 24.75
N ASP A 502 -10.48 -7.60 24.84
CA ASP A 502 -10.33 -9.05 24.92
C ASP A 502 -9.81 -9.62 23.59
N VAL A 503 -10.29 -9.09 22.48
CA VAL A 503 -9.77 -9.42 21.14
C VAL A 503 -8.29 -9.11 21.05
N TYR A 504 -7.88 -7.91 21.47
CA TYR A 504 -6.47 -7.51 21.44
C TYR A 504 -5.62 -8.38 22.37
N LYS A 505 -6.11 -8.66 23.58
CA LYS A 505 -5.44 -9.52 24.56
C LYS A 505 -5.18 -10.93 24.01
N GLU A 506 -6.14 -11.51 23.30
CA GLU A 506 -5.95 -12.81 22.63
C GLU A 506 -4.93 -12.70 21.49
N TYR A 507 -5.04 -11.67 20.65
CA TYR A 507 -4.15 -11.48 19.51
C TYR A 507 -2.67 -11.35 19.91
N VAL A 508 -2.35 -10.53 20.92
CA VAL A 508 -0.96 -10.27 21.30
C VAL A 508 -0.24 -11.55 21.75
N GLN A 509 -0.95 -12.52 22.35
CA GLN A 509 -0.36 -13.81 22.76
C GLN A 509 0.15 -14.62 21.54
N LEU A 510 -0.50 -14.52 20.40
CA LEU A 510 -0.02 -15.17 19.16
C LEU A 510 1.26 -14.54 18.58
N THR A 511 1.65 -13.37 19.06
CA THR A 511 2.90 -12.72 18.63
C THR A 511 4.11 -13.19 19.42
N GLN A 512 3.92 -13.96 20.49
CA GLN A 512 5.00 -14.44 21.37
C GLN A 512 6.10 -15.15 20.58
N GLY A 513 7.33 -14.69 20.79
CA GLY A 513 8.52 -15.25 20.13
C GLY A 513 8.63 -14.98 18.64
N GLN A 514 7.70 -14.20 18.06
CA GLN A 514 7.75 -13.81 16.65
C GLN A 514 8.52 -12.49 16.47
N PRO A 515 8.98 -12.17 15.25
CA PRO A 515 9.68 -10.89 14.99
C PRO A 515 8.93 -9.65 15.44
N CYS A 516 7.60 -9.68 15.42
CA CYS A 516 6.72 -8.60 15.87
C CYS A 516 6.13 -8.86 17.28
N ASP A 517 6.87 -9.52 18.17
CA ASP A 517 6.41 -9.81 19.53
C ASP A 517 5.97 -8.52 20.26
N ILE A 518 4.70 -8.49 20.63
CA ILE A 518 4.07 -7.39 21.37
C ILE A 518 3.34 -7.89 22.63
N THR A 519 3.76 -9.02 23.19
CA THR A 519 3.14 -9.63 24.38
C THR A 519 3.14 -8.71 25.61
N GLY A 520 4.04 -7.73 25.67
CA GLY A 520 4.06 -6.70 26.73
C GLY A 520 3.03 -5.57 26.54
N LEU A 521 2.21 -5.58 25.48
CA LEU A 521 1.29 -4.50 25.19
C LEU A 521 -0.17 -4.89 25.49
N SER A 522 -0.92 -3.91 25.98
CA SER A 522 -2.38 -3.98 26.15
C SER A 522 -2.99 -2.62 25.79
N HIS A 523 -4.32 -2.56 25.61
CA HIS A 523 -5.02 -1.28 25.44
C HIS A 523 -4.73 -0.32 26.60
N GLU A 524 -4.75 -0.84 27.84
CA GLU A 524 -4.47 -0.04 29.03
C GLU A 524 -3.04 0.50 29.01
N TYR A 525 -2.05 -0.36 28.72
CA TYR A 525 -0.66 0.03 28.63
C TYR A 525 -0.45 1.13 27.56
N LEU A 526 -0.97 0.92 26.34
CA LEU A 526 -0.85 1.90 25.25
C LEU A 526 -1.58 3.22 25.54
N ARG A 527 -2.65 3.17 26.34
CA ARG A 527 -3.40 4.36 26.76
C ARG A 527 -2.64 5.19 27.80
N THR A 528 -1.94 4.53 28.74
CA THR A 528 -1.22 5.20 29.85
C THR A 528 0.20 5.58 29.48
N GLU A 529 0.94 4.66 28.87
CA GLU A 529 2.37 4.84 28.55
C GLU A 529 2.60 5.42 27.15
N GLY A 530 1.55 5.45 26.32
CA GLY A 530 1.61 5.96 24.94
C GLY A 530 2.05 4.92 23.91
N PRO A 531 2.26 5.35 22.64
CA PRO A 531 2.54 4.46 21.52
C PRO A 531 3.90 3.78 21.65
N GLN A 532 3.96 2.50 21.31
CA GLN A 532 5.16 1.65 21.43
C GLN A 532 5.60 1.08 20.08
N GLN A 533 6.91 1.01 19.86
CA GLN A 533 7.50 0.46 18.65
C GLN A 533 7.93 -1.00 18.90
N TRP A 534 7.36 -1.96 18.14
CA TRP A 534 7.72 -3.36 18.32
C TRP A 534 9.16 -3.70 17.84
N PRO A 535 9.79 -4.77 18.36
CA PRO A 535 9.26 -5.75 19.31
C PRO A 535 9.15 -5.21 20.74
N CYS A 536 8.11 -5.66 21.48
CA CYS A 536 7.84 -5.31 22.88
C CYS A 536 7.41 -6.56 23.66
N PRO A 537 8.30 -7.54 23.87
CA PRO A 537 7.97 -8.76 24.60
C PRO A 537 7.78 -8.49 26.09
N GLU A 538 6.90 -9.26 26.73
CA GLU A 538 6.52 -9.10 28.15
C GLU A 538 7.72 -9.19 29.12
N ASN A 539 8.73 -9.99 28.78
CA ASN A 539 9.91 -10.21 29.61
C ASN A 539 11.00 -9.11 29.49
N GLN A 540 10.77 -8.09 28.69
CA GLN A 540 11.69 -6.94 28.57
C GLN A 540 11.07 -5.71 29.23
N PRO A 541 11.90 -4.86 29.86
CA PRO A 541 11.37 -3.61 30.42
C PRO A 541 10.75 -2.77 29.33
N PRO A 542 9.63 -2.09 29.61
CA PRO A 542 9.00 -1.21 28.66
C PRO A 542 9.96 -0.07 28.28
N HIS A 543 9.97 0.28 26.99
CA HIS A 543 10.75 1.41 26.51
C HIS A 543 9.94 2.71 26.65
N PRO A 544 10.60 3.85 26.94
CA PRO A 544 9.95 5.14 26.82
C PRO A 544 9.37 5.31 25.41
N ALA A 545 8.14 5.82 25.31
CA ALA A 545 7.46 6.00 24.02
C ALA A 545 8.27 6.84 23.00
N GLN A 546 9.18 7.67 23.51
CA GLN A 546 10.05 8.53 22.70
C GLN A 546 11.31 7.83 22.18
N GLU A 547 11.66 6.66 22.70
CA GLU A 547 12.83 5.93 22.22
C GLU A 547 12.53 5.21 20.91
N ALA A 548 13.47 5.36 19.97
CA ALA A 548 13.41 4.71 18.67
C ALA A 548 14.03 3.30 18.72
N LYS A 549 13.30 2.31 18.24
CA LYS A 549 13.82 0.94 18.07
C LYS A 549 14.15 0.68 16.60
N ARG A 550 15.34 0.15 16.35
CA ARG A 550 15.77 -0.34 15.04
C ARG A 550 15.87 -1.85 15.07
N LEU A 551 15.57 -2.50 13.94
CA LEU A 551 15.80 -3.93 13.80
C LEU A 551 17.23 -4.19 13.33
N TYR A 552 17.73 -5.40 13.63
CA TYR A 552 19.04 -5.91 13.17
C TYR A 552 20.26 -5.11 13.69
N THR A 553 20.11 -4.48 14.87
CA THR A 553 21.23 -3.76 15.53
C THR A 553 22.36 -4.70 15.95
N ASP A 554 22.06 -5.98 16.14
CA ASP A 554 22.99 -7.07 16.42
C ASP A 554 23.54 -7.75 15.13
N ARG A 555 23.21 -7.21 13.95
CA ARG A 555 23.56 -7.75 12.63
C ARG A 555 23.04 -9.17 12.35
N ARG A 556 22.02 -9.63 13.11
CA ARG A 556 21.36 -10.93 12.92
C ARG A 556 19.99 -10.74 12.29
N PHE A 557 19.71 -11.54 11.27
CA PHE A 557 18.48 -11.47 10.49
C PHE A 557 17.57 -12.67 10.79
N HIS A 558 16.27 -12.56 10.49
CA HIS A 558 15.28 -13.59 10.76
C HIS A 558 15.29 -14.74 9.72
N THR A 559 16.42 -14.99 9.10
CA THR A 559 16.68 -16.13 8.20
C THR A 559 17.24 -17.32 9.01
N ASP A 560 17.19 -18.53 8.47
CA ASP A 560 17.59 -19.76 9.16
C ASP A 560 19.04 -19.73 9.64
N ASP A 561 19.94 -19.06 8.91
CA ASP A 561 21.34 -18.88 9.26
C ASP A 561 21.69 -17.51 9.82
N ALA A 562 20.66 -16.71 10.14
CA ALA A 562 20.76 -15.34 10.65
C ALA A 562 21.52 -14.36 9.72
N ARG A 563 21.62 -14.63 8.42
CA ARG A 563 22.30 -13.80 7.41
C ARG A 563 21.30 -13.19 6.43
N ALA A 564 21.48 -11.93 6.04
CA ALA A 564 20.71 -11.31 4.97
C ALA A 564 21.03 -11.90 3.59
N ARG A 565 20.10 -11.80 2.66
CA ARG A 565 20.21 -12.40 1.32
C ARG A 565 20.31 -11.33 0.24
N PHE A 566 21.44 -11.29 -0.46
CA PHE A 566 21.52 -10.58 -1.74
C PHE A 566 20.60 -11.22 -2.78
N SER A 567 20.20 -10.41 -3.74
CA SER A 567 19.44 -10.87 -4.91
C SER A 567 20.16 -10.49 -6.21
N ALA A 568 20.00 -11.31 -7.22
CA ALA A 568 20.60 -11.14 -8.54
C ALA A 568 19.50 -11.00 -9.59
N TYR A 569 19.13 -9.77 -9.95
CA TYR A 569 18.07 -9.50 -10.91
C TYR A 569 18.57 -8.61 -12.06
N HIS A 570 18.24 -9.02 -13.28
CA HIS A 570 18.21 -8.14 -14.44
C HIS A 570 16.81 -7.54 -14.59
N SER A 571 16.73 -6.28 -15.04
CA SER A 571 15.46 -5.65 -15.34
C SER A 571 14.79 -6.28 -16.56
N ARG A 572 13.50 -6.60 -16.44
CA ARG A 572 12.64 -7.04 -17.54
C ARG A 572 11.86 -5.88 -18.16
N GLY A 573 11.82 -4.74 -17.47
CA GLY A 573 11.08 -3.56 -17.87
C GLY A 573 9.58 -3.63 -17.55
N LEU A 574 8.79 -2.88 -18.30
CA LEU A 574 7.34 -2.81 -18.11
C LEU A 574 6.64 -4.08 -18.63
N ALA A 575 5.58 -4.51 -17.95
CA ALA A 575 4.73 -5.59 -18.45
C ALA A 575 4.02 -5.22 -19.77
N GLU A 576 3.70 -3.94 -19.95
CA GLU A 576 3.09 -3.41 -21.15
C GLU A 576 3.89 -2.17 -21.63
N PRO A 577 4.97 -2.38 -22.43
CA PRO A 577 5.75 -1.29 -22.99
C PRO A 577 4.95 -0.52 -24.06
N PRO A 578 5.27 0.77 -24.29
CA PRO A 578 4.70 1.53 -25.39
C PRO A 578 4.98 0.89 -26.76
N ASP A 579 4.04 1.07 -27.69
CA ASP A 579 4.17 0.69 -29.10
C ASP A 579 3.58 1.76 -30.02
N PRO A 580 3.66 1.62 -31.35
CA PRO A 580 3.13 2.63 -32.28
C PRO A 580 1.63 2.96 -32.10
N ASN A 581 0.81 2.04 -31.62
CA ASN A 581 -0.62 2.28 -31.38
C ASN A 581 -0.90 2.91 -30.02
N TYR A 582 -0.02 2.67 -29.03
CA TYR A 582 -0.10 3.18 -27.67
C TYR A 582 1.24 3.76 -27.25
N PRO A 583 1.60 4.96 -27.79
CA PRO A 583 2.97 5.47 -27.73
C PRO A 583 3.39 6.09 -26.39
N PHE A 584 2.46 6.27 -25.46
CA PHE A 584 2.72 6.88 -24.16
C PHE A 584 2.68 5.88 -23.03
N VAL A 585 3.49 6.12 -22.00
CA VAL A 585 3.36 5.45 -20.70
C VAL A 585 2.50 6.31 -19.80
N LEU A 586 1.35 5.79 -19.36
CA LEU A 586 0.53 6.42 -18.34
C LEU A 586 1.00 5.97 -16.95
N THR A 587 1.37 6.92 -16.10
CA THR A 587 1.58 6.69 -14.68
C THR A 587 0.47 7.30 -13.84
N THR A 588 0.19 6.73 -12.67
CA THR A 588 -0.85 7.19 -11.76
C THR A 588 -0.26 7.60 -10.42
N GLY A 589 -0.93 8.47 -9.68
CA GLY A 589 -0.43 8.89 -8.38
C GLY A 589 -1.43 9.61 -7.51
N ARG A 590 -0.96 10.11 -6.36
CA ARG A 590 -1.76 10.85 -5.39
C ARG A 590 -1.60 12.35 -5.56
N LEU A 591 -2.60 13.07 -5.06
CA LEU A 591 -2.56 14.50 -4.77
C LEU A 591 -2.55 14.73 -3.25
N TYR A 592 -2.01 15.86 -2.83
CA TYR A 592 -1.82 16.23 -1.42
C TYR A 592 -3.09 16.15 -0.57
N GLY A 593 -4.23 16.63 -1.10
CA GLY A 593 -5.49 16.72 -0.36
C GLY A 593 -6.29 15.42 -0.32
N HIS A 594 -6.31 14.65 -1.40
CA HIS A 594 -7.17 13.47 -1.50
C HIS A 594 -6.57 12.20 -0.89
N TRP A 595 -7.46 11.28 -0.49
CA TRP A 595 -7.13 10.00 0.08
C TRP A 595 -7.81 8.86 -0.70
N HIS A 596 -6.99 7.98 -1.28
CA HIS A 596 -7.42 6.82 -2.09
C HIS A 596 -8.61 7.15 -3.02
N THR A 597 -9.77 6.52 -2.79
CA THR A 597 -10.98 6.62 -3.63
C THR A 597 -11.93 7.75 -3.21
N MET A 598 -11.43 8.73 -2.47
CA MET A 598 -12.17 9.91 -2.02
C MET A 598 -13.38 9.62 -1.10
N THR A 599 -13.64 8.39 -0.68
CA THR A 599 -14.79 8.03 0.16
C THR A 599 -14.95 8.96 1.38
N ARG A 600 -13.86 9.43 2.00
CA ARG A 600 -13.90 10.45 3.06
C ARG A 600 -13.55 11.86 2.56
N THR A 601 -12.47 11.98 1.82
CA THR A 601 -11.96 13.29 1.41
C THR A 601 -12.82 13.97 0.36
N GLY A 602 -13.55 13.23 -0.47
CA GLY A 602 -14.57 13.79 -1.37
C GLY A 602 -15.75 14.46 -0.64
N ARG A 603 -15.97 14.09 0.64
CA ARG A 603 -16.97 14.67 1.53
C ARG A 603 -16.46 15.87 2.35
N THR A 604 -15.24 16.33 2.06
CA THR A 604 -14.59 17.44 2.77
C THR A 604 -14.46 18.64 1.83
N GLU A 605 -15.27 19.66 2.04
CA GLU A 605 -15.36 20.82 1.15
C GLU A 605 -14.01 21.52 0.95
N LYS A 606 -13.24 21.73 2.02
CA LYS A 606 -11.91 22.36 1.94
C LYS A 606 -10.92 21.59 1.06
N ILE A 607 -11.03 20.26 1.04
CA ILE A 607 -10.18 19.43 0.20
C ILE A 607 -10.64 19.50 -1.25
N ASN A 608 -11.95 19.48 -1.50
CA ASN A 608 -12.50 19.63 -2.85
C ASN A 608 -12.17 20.99 -3.47
N GLN A 609 -12.15 22.07 -2.66
CA GLN A 609 -11.70 23.38 -3.13
C GLN A 609 -10.21 23.40 -3.51
N LEU A 610 -9.37 22.59 -2.85
CA LEU A 610 -7.94 22.49 -3.15
C LEU A 610 -7.66 21.70 -4.43
N HIS A 611 -8.41 20.63 -4.66
CA HIS A 611 -8.28 19.73 -5.80
C HIS A 611 -9.68 19.37 -6.32
N PRO A 612 -10.34 20.29 -7.06
CA PRO A 612 -11.73 20.09 -7.48
C PRO A 612 -11.88 19.02 -8.55
N ASP A 613 -10.95 18.96 -9.50
CA ASP A 613 -11.09 18.18 -10.72
C ASP A 613 -9.88 17.25 -10.98
N PRO A 614 -10.08 16.12 -11.65
CA PRO A 614 -9.01 15.30 -12.19
C PRO A 614 -8.36 16.01 -13.38
N PHE A 615 -7.12 15.65 -13.72
CA PHE A 615 -6.38 16.21 -14.86
C PHE A 615 -5.40 15.17 -15.43
N LEU A 616 -4.92 15.45 -16.64
CA LEU A 616 -3.83 14.70 -17.26
C LEU A 616 -2.62 15.62 -17.47
N GLU A 617 -1.46 15.29 -16.83
CA GLU A 617 -0.20 15.97 -17.14
C GLU A 617 0.41 15.44 -18.42
N ILE A 618 0.79 16.36 -19.31
CA ILE A 618 1.45 16.10 -20.57
C ILE A 618 2.62 17.10 -20.77
N HIS A 619 3.75 16.60 -21.31
CA HIS A 619 4.89 17.46 -21.61
C HIS A 619 4.59 18.41 -22.77
N PRO A 620 5.06 19.71 -22.75
CA PRO A 620 4.78 20.68 -23.82
C PRO A 620 5.23 20.24 -25.22
N ARG A 621 6.30 19.44 -25.33
CA ARG A 621 6.76 18.86 -26.56
C ARG A 621 5.73 17.90 -27.17
N ASP A 622 5.14 17.05 -26.36
CA ASP A 622 4.15 16.07 -26.80
C ASP A 622 2.81 16.76 -27.09
N ALA A 623 2.42 17.72 -26.24
CA ALA A 623 1.22 18.54 -26.43
C ALA A 623 1.29 19.31 -27.76
N ALA A 624 2.45 19.92 -28.08
CA ALA A 624 2.66 20.65 -29.34
C ALA A 624 2.55 19.75 -30.59
N LYS A 625 3.11 18.51 -30.53
CA LYS A 625 3.01 17.53 -31.61
C LYS A 625 1.55 17.12 -31.87
N LEU A 626 0.77 16.98 -30.83
CA LEU A 626 -0.65 16.58 -30.88
C LEU A 626 -1.61 17.77 -30.98
N GLN A 627 -1.10 19.01 -31.11
CA GLN A 627 -1.87 20.25 -31.13
C GLN A 627 -2.79 20.45 -29.90
N ILE A 628 -2.40 19.89 -28.75
CA ILE A 628 -3.10 19.97 -27.48
C ILE A 628 -2.75 21.29 -26.78
N LYS A 629 -3.74 21.96 -26.21
CA LYS A 629 -3.60 23.17 -25.41
C LYS A 629 -3.98 22.88 -23.94
N GLU A 630 -3.54 23.79 -23.07
CA GLU A 630 -3.96 23.77 -21.65
C GLU A 630 -5.49 23.76 -21.54
N GLY A 631 -6.02 22.83 -20.76
CA GLY A 631 -7.44 22.68 -20.51
C GLY A 631 -8.23 21.88 -21.56
N ASP A 632 -7.65 21.54 -22.70
CA ASP A 632 -8.33 20.69 -23.69
C ASP A 632 -8.75 19.37 -23.08
N LEU A 633 -9.98 18.91 -23.37
CA LEU A 633 -10.46 17.60 -22.91
C LEU A 633 -9.87 16.48 -23.76
N LEU A 634 -9.11 15.60 -23.11
CA LEU A 634 -8.43 14.47 -23.76
C LEU A 634 -9.09 13.15 -23.34
N GLU A 635 -9.36 12.29 -24.31
CA GLU A 635 -9.64 10.88 -24.05
C GLU A 635 -8.34 10.09 -24.08
N VAL A 636 -8.00 9.46 -22.95
CA VAL A 636 -6.88 8.55 -22.79
C VAL A 636 -7.40 7.13 -23.01
N ARG A 637 -6.85 6.40 -23.96
CA ARG A 637 -7.26 5.03 -24.30
C ARG A 637 -6.12 4.05 -24.02
N SER A 638 -6.42 2.96 -23.36
CA SER A 638 -5.57 1.76 -23.29
C SER A 638 -6.23 0.62 -24.10
N ARG A 639 -5.62 -0.55 -24.09
CA ARG A 639 -6.22 -1.76 -24.69
C ARG A 639 -7.47 -2.26 -23.98
N ARG A 640 -7.78 -1.77 -22.78
CA ARG A 640 -8.81 -2.29 -21.85
C ARG A 640 -9.96 -1.31 -21.64
N GLY A 641 -9.65 -0.05 -21.61
CA GLY A 641 -10.63 0.97 -21.31
C GLY A 641 -10.10 2.37 -21.60
N LYS A 642 -10.87 3.35 -21.21
CA LYS A 642 -10.60 4.76 -21.48
C LYS A 642 -11.02 5.65 -20.31
N GLY A 643 -10.48 6.86 -20.29
CA GLY A 643 -10.89 7.91 -19.36
C GLY A 643 -10.73 9.27 -19.99
N GLN A 644 -11.45 10.27 -19.50
CA GLN A 644 -11.42 11.65 -20.02
C GLN A 644 -10.89 12.61 -18.97
N PHE A 645 -9.93 13.44 -19.35
CA PHE A 645 -9.24 14.35 -18.46
C PHE A 645 -8.93 15.67 -19.15
N PRO A 646 -9.08 16.82 -18.49
CA PRO A 646 -8.53 18.08 -18.96
C PRO A 646 -7.00 18.02 -19.01
N ALA A 647 -6.41 18.52 -20.07
CA ALA A 647 -4.97 18.61 -20.25
C ALA A 647 -4.34 19.64 -19.30
N LYS A 648 -3.28 19.23 -18.62
CA LYS A 648 -2.36 20.11 -17.87
C LYS A 648 -0.98 20.04 -18.53
N VAL A 649 -0.66 21.04 -19.32
CA VAL A 649 0.61 21.10 -20.06
C VAL A 649 1.74 21.56 -19.14
N THR A 650 2.70 20.68 -18.85
CA THR A 650 3.73 20.97 -17.86
C THR A 650 5.10 20.34 -18.21
N LYS A 651 6.18 21.06 -17.90
CA LYS A 651 7.56 20.54 -17.97
C LYS A 651 7.91 19.61 -16.76
N ALA A 652 7.00 19.45 -15.81
CA ALA A 652 7.22 18.61 -14.63
C ALA A 652 7.13 17.11 -14.93
N ILE A 653 6.81 16.72 -16.15
CA ILE A 653 6.81 15.32 -16.61
C ILE A 653 7.73 15.15 -17.82
N ALA A 654 8.35 13.98 -17.96
CA ALA A 654 9.19 13.68 -19.10
C ALA A 654 8.38 13.46 -20.39
N PRO A 655 8.91 13.80 -21.59
CA PRO A 655 8.27 13.44 -22.86
C PRO A 655 7.99 11.94 -22.96
N GLY A 656 6.87 11.57 -23.57
CA GLY A 656 6.42 10.18 -23.70
C GLY A 656 5.77 9.59 -22.44
N THR A 657 5.75 10.33 -21.35
CA THR A 657 5.11 9.93 -20.08
C THR A 657 3.93 10.83 -19.78
N LEU A 658 2.84 10.25 -19.32
CA LEU A 658 1.62 10.93 -18.89
C LEU A 658 1.34 10.63 -17.43
N PHE A 659 0.62 11.52 -16.74
CA PHE A 659 0.21 11.30 -15.37
C PHE A 659 -1.26 11.65 -15.17
N VAL A 660 -2.00 10.77 -14.48
CA VAL A 660 -3.34 11.07 -13.99
C VAL A 660 -3.43 10.77 -12.49
N PRO A 661 -4.12 11.59 -11.70
CA PRO A 661 -4.40 11.29 -10.30
C PRO A 661 -5.36 10.12 -10.19
N MET A 662 -5.11 9.22 -9.23
CA MET A 662 -5.83 7.94 -9.08
C MET A 662 -7.13 8.03 -8.25
N HIS A 663 -7.52 9.20 -7.81
CA HIS A 663 -8.51 9.34 -6.74
C HIS A 663 -9.96 9.22 -7.19
N TRP A 664 -10.29 9.74 -8.38
CA TRP A 664 -11.67 9.87 -8.85
C TRP A 664 -12.25 8.53 -9.30
N GLY A 665 -13.41 8.21 -8.74
CA GLY A 665 -14.34 7.22 -9.26
C GLY A 665 -15.56 7.92 -9.88
N SER A 666 -16.46 7.14 -10.47
CA SER A 666 -17.66 7.66 -11.17
C SER A 666 -18.59 8.49 -10.29
N LEU A 667 -18.57 8.28 -8.97
CA LEU A 667 -19.33 9.08 -8.01
C LEU A 667 -18.88 10.56 -7.97
N TRP A 668 -17.61 10.82 -8.25
CA TRP A 668 -16.97 12.14 -8.11
C TRP A 668 -16.68 12.80 -9.47
N ALA A 669 -16.32 12.01 -10.48
CA ALA A 669 -16.09 12.46 -11.86
C ALA A 669 -16.31 11.29 -12.81
N GLU A 670 -17.47 11.25 -13.45
CA GLU A 670 -17.82 10.21 -14.41
C GLU A 670 -16.82 10.19 -15.59
N GLY A 671 -16.32 9.00 -15.93
CA GLY A 671 -15.37 8.82 -17.01
C GLY A 671 -13.93 9.22 -16.70
N ALA A 672 -13.60 9.58 -15.44
CA ALA A 672 -12.24 9.95 -15.02
C ALA A 672 -11.55 8.89 -14.16
N GLU A 673 -11.96 7.64 -14.24
CA GLU A 673 -11.38 6.54 -13.49
C GLU A 673 -10.03 6.11 -14.05
N ALA A 674 -8.94 6.44 -13.34
CA ALA A 674 -7.57 6.12 -13.77
C ALA A 674 -7.35 4.61 -14.00
N ASN A 675 -7.95 3.77 -13.16
CA ASN A 675 -7.79 2.31 -13.24
C ASN A 675 -8.61 1.63 -14.34
N ALA A 676 -9.47 2.35 -15.05
CA ALA A 676 -10.08 1.87 -16.28
C ALA A 676 -9.03 1.56 -17.37
N MET A 677 -7.87 2.24 -17.31
CA MET A 677 -6.79 2.09 -18.27
C MET A 677 -5.70 1.12 -17.84
N THR A 678 -5.55 0.87 -16.53
CA THR A 678 -4.48 0.02 -15.99
C THR A 678 -4.72 -1.47 -16.28
N HIS A 679 -3.67 -2.28 -16.21
CA HIS A 679 -3.74 -3.73 -16.45
C HIS A 679 -3.51 -4.54 -15.18
N SER A 680 -3.89 -5.82 -15.24
CA SER A 680 -3.81 -6.76 -14.12
C SER A 680 -2.49 -7.54 -14.03
N ALA A 681 -1.52 -7.28 -14.90
CA ALA A 681 -0.19 -7.87 -14.76
C ALA A 681 0.40 -7.55 -13.38
N SER A 682 0.95 -8.56 -12.73
CA SER A 682 1.39 -8.46 -11.35
C SER A 682 2.78 -9.06 -11.13
N CYS A 683 3.43 -8.62 -10.07
CA CYS A 683 4.68 -9.21 -9.61
C CYS A 683 4.48 -10.71 -9.29
N PRO A 684 5.31 -11.62 -9.81
CA PRO A 684 5.14 -13.06 -9.62
C PRO A 684 5.27 -13.48 -8.15
N ASP A 685 6.10 -12.80 -7.38
CA ASP A 685 6.32 -13.11 -5.96
C ASP A 685 5.22 -12.52 -5.06
N SER A 686 5.01 -11.22 -5.17
CA SER A 686 4.11 -10.48 -4.26
C SER A 686 2.66 -10.45 -4.71
N LYS A 687 2.37 -10.79 -5.98
CA LYS A 687 1.05 -10.63 -6.63
C LYS A 687 0.52 -9.19 -6.61
N GLN A 688 1.40 -8.21 -6.44
CA GLN A 688 1.06 -6.80 -6.52
C GLN A 688 0.91 -6.37 -7.98
N PRO A 689 -0.23 -5.74 -8.39
CA PRO A 689 -0.43 -5.31 -9.77
C PRO A 689 0.41 -4.08 -10.13
N GLU A 690 0.76 -3.98 -11.43
CA GLU A 690 1.48 -2.84 -12.00
C GLU A 690 0.51 -1.69 -12.30
N LEU A 691 0.31 -0.80 -11.32
CA LEU A 691 -0.59 0.36 -11.44
C LEU A 691 0.14 1.65 -11.84
N LYS A 692 1.46 1.59 -12.06
CA LYS A 692 2.30 2.78 -12.33
C LYS A 692 2.76 2.87 -13.76
N ALA A 693 2.40 1.91 -14.60
CA ALA A 693 2.72 1.95 -16.01
C ALA A 693 1.69 1.16 -16.81
N CYS A 694 1.13 1.78 -17.83
CA CYS A 694 0.42 1.09 -18.92
C CYS A 694 0.57 1.89 -20.21
N ALA A 695 0.53 1.19 -21.35
CA ALA A 695 0.63 1.83 -22.65
C ALA A 695 -0.72 2.44 -23.06
N VAL A 696 -0.71 3.72 -23.46
CA VAL A 696 -1.91 4.47 -23.83
C VAL A 696 -1.70 5.33 -25.07
N GLN A 697 -2.83 5.69 -25.71
CA GLN A 697 -2.90 6.72 -26.74
C GLN A 697 -3.80 7.88 -26.28
N LEU A 698 -3.62 9.05 -26.89
CA LEU A 698 -4.41 10.24 -26.63
C LEU A 698 -5.27 10.60 -27.84
N VAL A 699 -6.50 11.02 -27.57
CA VAL A 699 -7.43 11.54 -28.55
C VAL A 699 -8.01 12.86 -28.03
N LEU A 700 -7.94 13.92 -28.84
CA LEU A 700 -8.58 15.21 -28.52
C LEU A 700 -10.10 15.06 -28.71
N VAL A 701 -10.86 15.31 -27.66
CA VAL A 701 -12.33 15.21 -27.72
C VAL A 701 -12.88 16.38 -28.55
N GLY A 702 -13.61 16.07 -29.64
CA GLY A 702 -14.16 17.07 -30.55
C GLY A 702 -13.33 17.34 -31.82
N ALA A 703 -12.20 16.66 -32.02
CA ALA A 703 -11.42 16.70 -33.25
C ALA A 703 -11.75 15.53 -34.18
N GLU A 704 -12.22 15.80 -35.38
CA GLU A 704 -12.63 14.76 -36.35
C GLU A 704 -11.47 13.99 -37.02
N THR A 705 -10.18 14.32 -36.76
CA THR A 705 -9.03 13.83 -37.55
C THR A 705 -7.84 13.34 -36.71
N ALA A 706 -8.05 12.70 -35.56
CA ALA A 706 -6.96 12.28 -34.69
C ALA A 706 -6.13 11.06 -35.21
N ALA A 707 -6.61 10.32 -36.21
CA ALA A 707 -5.94 9.09 -36.68
C ALA A 707 -4.61 9.37 -37.43
N GLU A 708 -4.52 10.46 -38.16
CA GLU A 708 -3.31 10.82 -38.93
C GLU A 708 -2.18 11.36 -38.04
N VAL A 709 -2.52 12.16 -37.03
CA VAL A 709 -1.51 12.74 -36.10
C VAL A 709 -0.93 11.68 -35.17
N VAL A 710 -1.75 10.67 -34.76
CA VAL A 710 -1.27 9.54 -33.95
C VAL A 710 -0.25 8.68 -34.74
N ALA A 711 -0.41 8.52 -36.03
CA ALA A 711 0.52 7.76 -36.88
C ALA A 711 1.89 8.45 -37.00
N GLU A 712 1.93 9.78 -37.03
CA GLU A 712 3.16 10.58 -37.16
C GLU A 712 3.97 10.56 -35.84
N VAL A 713 3.30 10.66 -34.68
CA VAL A 713 3.93 10.53 -33.35
C VAL A 713 4.44 9.12 -33.12
N ALA A 714 3.69 8.11 -33.58
CA ALA A 714 4.09 6.70 -33.47
C ALA A 714 5.37 6.41 -34.30
N ALA A 715 5.54 7.05 -35.44
CA ALA A 715 6.72 6.88 -36.26
C ALA A 715 8.00 7.48 -35.61
N GLU A 716 7.90 8.64 -34.95
CA GLU A 716 9.05 9.26 -34.27
C GLU A 716 9.38 8.57 -32.91
N VAL A 717 8.40 8.06 -32.19
CA VAL A 717 8.63 7.29 -30.94
C VAL A 717 9.18 5.90 -31.28
N GLY A 718 8.84 5.35 -32.46
CA GLY A 718 9.40 4.10 -32.99
C GLY A 718 10.91 4.15 -33.26
N GLU A 719 11.51 5.33 -33.49
CA GLU A 719 12.97 5.51 -33.59
C GLU A 719 13.64 5.45 -32.19
N PHE A 720 12.90 5.60 -31.09
CA PHE A 720 13.34 5.27 -29.74
C PHE A 720 13.21 3.75 -29.50
N ASN A 721 14.13 3.01 -30.02
CA ASN A 721 14.14 1.57 -30.17
C ASN A 721 14.21 0.83 -28.80
N TRP A 722 13.07 0.54 -28.18
CA TRP A 722 12.96 -0.27 -26.98
C TRP A 722 13.40 -1.75 -27.20
N ALA A 723 13.35 -2.21 -28.47
CA ALA A 723 13.54 -3.61 -28.85
C ALA A 723 14.98 -4.02 -29.20
N LYS A 724 15.94 -3.10 -29.36
CA LYS A 724 17.32 -3.43 -29.80
C LYS A 724 18.31 -3.73 -28.67
N SER A 725 17.88 -3.91 -27.44
CA SER A 725 18.76 -4.34 -26.33
C SER A 725 18.41 -5.71 -25.74
N THR A 726 17.79 -6.59 -26.51
CA THR A 726 17.85 -8.02 -26.19
C THR A 726 19.26 -8.49 -26.47
N LEU A 727 20.03 -8.68 -25.42
CA LEU A 727 21.33 -9.31 -25.42
C LEU A 727 21.27 -10.63 -26.20
N ALA A 728 22.05 -10.72 -27.27
CA ALA A 728 22.51 -11.99 -27.77
C ALA A 728 23.43 -12.61 -26.70
N VAL A 729 22.86 -13.38 -25.81
CA VAL A 729 23.61 -14.37 -25.02
C VAL A 729 23.71 -15.61 -25.92
N THR A 730 24.76 -15.72 -26.67
CA THR A 730 25.18 -16.98 -27.27
C THR A 730 26.18 -17.65 -26.33
N SER A 731 25.80 -18.84 -25.86
CA SER A 731 26.55 -19.96 -25.27
C SER A 731 27.69 -19.63 -24.31
#